data_e8e12dba7e985eebd44ef906ee15ed8b
#
_entry.id   e8e12dba7e985eebd44ef906ee15ed8b
#
_cell.length_a   1.000
_cell.length_b   1.000
_cell.length_c   1.000
_cell.angle_alpha   90.00
_cell.angle_beta   90.00
_cell.angle_gamma   90.00
#
_symmetry.space_group_name_H-M   'P 1'
#
loop_
_entity.id
_entity.type
_entity.pdbx_description
1 polymer ?
#
loop_
_entity_poly.entity_id
_entity_poly.type
_entity_poly.pdbx_seq_one_letter_code
_entity_poly.pdbx_strand_id
1 'polypeptide(L)'
;MYINGLFLLIFWCLGWGQFGFSNSLYLIIVLLIAILVAYTRRRAILGLTVFLLASAGQYDRVYSQFPYPWVSKDLRIHACVSKLDVTRSGISLLLSNAQIDIPIVKHDKRAKTMYGGLSKALAGQVKVTIYPYTKAAQPQLNGMNENLGLAGLIGHKVVLIVRLKGARNYQNPQHYDYLRWSQLAGQTASGYVRQWLSTGQACHGLNWPQLQLEQLRQRLWQALQGYAEIQSMAPPSVGIWGALVLGQTAALTAQQWRVLAATGTTHLLVISGLHVGLVAGLAMLLMRLLILPLGISSSLGIRLSAWVGLAVALVFALLSGFGLPAQRAVIMLTGLMWGAMWGLQLGFTQRLFIAFFVTLVLQPISASSLGFWLSYTAVLALGLVWYRCPSQQWWYRGMQLLAAQGALSLLLLPVIGLGTGYVSLVGPLVNMVLVPVFSLLLIPALLLISVTLMLTPLAQVFFRLVDVVLSGLWHGLETLTRLTWSQAFVGWIPLGVFGSVLIVSCICLLIRRWHWPLLMLLMPLIFFTLLKSQSPQARVPEHPHTQPPVFITLLDVGQGLSLWVRQGEHNMLYDLGNRYASGFNLVDAVILPEMLSQGVDQLDVLVISHWDMDHSGGLNTLLQQQTVKRLILPTEVKATRESGLVDYADKMSRCASTAWQNLWLDNANILMWRQIALAEYGLSGNDASCVILLNIYGRQVLIAGDIEAKAEAMLVALVGELDSVSLVSDVLIAPHHGSKTSSTADFLAKVRPSYVLISAGKANPYGHPHKKNTQAYWWHGSHWYNTARHGQILVVFTANGEYKVRPYLP
;
A
#
# COMPACT_ATOMS: atom_id res chain seq x y z
N MET A 1 -12.37 -11.13 36.26
CA MET A 1 -12.61 -12.14 35.16
C MET A 1 -13.53 -11.58 34.09
N TYR A 2 -14.71 -11.05 34.40
CA TYR A 2 -15.69 -10.53 33.42
C TYR A 2 -15.16 -9.35 32.56
N ILE A 3 -14.35 -8.46 33.08
CA ILE A 3 -13.79 -7.30 32.37
C ILE A 3 -12.81 -7.76 31.26
N ASN A 4 -12.03 -8.83 31.49
CA ASN A 4 -11.08 -9.35 30.52
C ASN A 4 -11.77 -10.07 29.36
N GLY A 5 -12.85 -10.78 29.62
CA GLY A 5 -13.68 -11.43 28.60
C GLY A 5 -14.41 -10.40 27.71
N LEU A 6 -14.92 -9.34 28.33
CA LEU A 6 -15.59 -8.24 27.62
C LEU A 6 -14.61 -7.45 26.75
N PHE A 7 -13.38 -7.22 27.21
CA PHE A 7 -12.30 -6.58 26.44
C PHE A 7 -11.95 -7.39 25.19
N LEU A 8 -11.79 -8.70 25.32
CA LEU A 8 -11.54 -9.60 24.19
C LEU A 8 -12.70 -9.63 23.19
N LEU A 9 -13.94 -9.59 23.70
CA LEU A 9 -15.14 -9.57 22.85
C LEU A 9 -15.28 -8.24 22.09
N ILE A 10 -15.04 -7.10 22.76
CA ILE A 10 -15.02 -5.78 22.12
C ILE A 10 -13.90 -5.69 21.09
N PHE A 11 -12.71 -6.19 21.43
CA PHE A 11 -11.56 -6.25 20.53
C PHE A 11 -11.88 -7.07 19.28
N TRP A 12 -12.54 -8.20 19.46
CA TRP A 12 -12.97 -9.09 18.39
C TRP A 12 -14.07 -8.47 17.51
N CYS A 13 -15.12 -7.91 18.10
CA CYS A 13 -16.22 -7.29 17.35
C CYS A 13 -15.77 -6.05 16.55
N LEU A 14 -14.88 -5.22 17.11
CA LEU A 14 -14.36 -4.04 16.41
C LEU A 14 -13.44 -4.44 15.25
N GLY A 15 -12.73 -5.58 15.34
CA GLY A 15 -11.95 -6.15 14.23
C GLY A 15 -12.83 -6.53 13.03
N TRP A 16 -14.02 -7.02 13.27
CA TRP A 16 -14.96 -7.46 12.23
C TRP A 16 -15.53 -6.30 11.39
N GLY A 17 -15.65 -5.10 11.97
CA GLY A 17 -16.12 -3.91 11.24
C GLY A 17 -15.22 -3.46 10.09
N GLN A 18 -13.98 -3.93 10.02
CA GLN A 18 -13.05 -3.65 8.92
C GLN A 18 -13.32 -4.44 7.64
N PHE A 19 -14.05 -5.55 7.72
CA PHE A 19 -14.11 -6.56 6.67
C PHE A 19 -15.43 -6.56 5.86
N GLY A 20 -16.02 -5.38 5.62
CA GLY A 20 -17.11 -5.24 4.64
C GLY A 20 -18.53 -5.29 5.16
N PHE A 21 -18.74 -5.25 6.47
CA PHE A 21 -20.08 -5.01 7.00
C PHE A 21 -20.48 -3.55 6.80
N SER A 22 -21.74 -3.32 6.42
CA SER A 22 -22.28 -1.98 6.27
C SER A 22 -22.02 -1.16 7.54
N ASN A 23 -21.70 0.14 7.37
CA ASN A 23 -21.43 1.06 8.48
C ASN A 23 -22.54 1.03 9.56
N SER A 24 -23.77 0.68 9.17
CA SER A 24 -24.92 0.53 10.06
C SER A 24 -24.79 -0.65 11.02
N LEU A 25 -24.30 -1.81 10.56
CA LEU A 25 -24.13 -3.00 11.39
C LEU A 25 -22.98 -2.82 12.39
N TYR A 26 -21.89 -2.17 11.97
CA TYR A 26 -20.79 -1.78 12.84
C TYR A 26 -21.26 -0.84 13.96
N LEU A 27 -22.04 0.18 13.62
CA LEU A 27 -22.63 1.11 14.60
C LEU A 27 -23.57 0.38 15.59
N ILE A 28 -24.39 -0.55 15.10
CA ILE A 28 -25.31 -1.35 15.93
C ILE A 28 -24.53 -2.24 16.90
N ILE A 29 -23.45 -2.91 16.44
CA ILE A 29 -22.63 -3.76 17.30
C ILE A 29 -21.91 -2.93 18.36
N VAL A 30 -21.31 -1.81 17.99
CA VAL A 30 -20.68 -0.86 18.92
C VAL A 30 -21.71 -0.31 19.92
N LEU A 31 -22.92 0.01 19.47
CA LEU A 31 -24.02 0.49 20.30
C LEU A 31 -24.49 -0.59 21.29
N LEU A 32 -24.67 -1.83 20.83
CA LEU A 32 -25.07 -2.96 21.69
C LEU A 32 -24.03 -3.27 22.76
N ILE A 33 -22.74 -3.27 22.39
CA ILE A 33 -21.65 -3.46 23.36
C ILE A 33 -21.60 -2.30 24.36
N ALA A 34 -21.80 -1.09 23.88
CA ALA A 34 -21.85 0.09 24.75
C ALA A 34 -23.06 0.09 25.68
N ILE A 35 -24.23 -0.36 25.21
CA ILE A 35 -25.42 -0.56 26.05
C ILE A 35 -25.14 -1.63 27.11
N LEU A 36 -24.49 -2.73 26.76
CA LEU A 36 -24.13 -3.80 27.67
C LEU A 36 -23.14 -3.31 28.77
N VAL A 37 -22.15 -2.49 28.34
CA VAL A 37 -21.20 -1.84 29.27
C VAL A 37 -21.87 -0.77 30.10
N ALA A 38 -22.82 -0.01 29.52
CA ALA A 38 -23.62 1.01 30.25
C ALA A 38 -24.58 0.44 31.27
N TYR A 39 -25.16 -0.72 30.98
CA TYR A 39 -26.01 -1.45 31.92
C TYR A 39 -25.25 -1.84 33.19
N THR A 40 -23.93 -2.03 33.07
CA THR A 40 -23.08 -2.39 34.20
C THR A 40 -22.48 -1.19 34.94
N ARG A 41 -22.40 0.01 34.35
CA ARG A 41 -21.87 1.23 35.02
C ARG A 41 -22.28 2.53 34.31
N ARG A 42 -22.98 3.44 35.03
CA ARG A 42 -23.43 4.77 34.54
C ARG A 42 -22.39 5.68 33.92
N ARG A 43 -21.08 5.47 34.16
CA ARG A 43 -19.97 6.26 33.58
C ARG A 43 -19.62 5.91 32.11
N ALA A 44 -20.08 4.78 31.62
CA ALA A 44 -19.80 4.36 30.25
C ALA A 44 -20.62 5.14 29.20
N ILE A 45 -21.80 5.66 29.58
CA ILE A 45 -22.66 6.44 28.69
C ILE A 45 -21.98 7.74 28.27
N LEU A 46 -21.33 8.45 29.21
CA LEU A 46 -20.63 9.69 28.91
C LEU A 46 -19.48 9.49 27.94
N GLY A 47 -18.70 8.42 28.12
CA GLY A 47 -17.61 8.05 27.21
C GLY A 47 -18.10 7.73 25.80
N LEU A 48 -19.24 7.03 25.66
CA LEU A 48 -19.85 6.73 24.38
C LEU A 48 -20.35 7.99 23.66
N THR A 49 -20.98 8.90 24.38
CA THR A 49 -21.49 10.16 23.83
C THR A 49 -20.34 11.02 23.29
N VAL A 50 -19.25 11.13 24.05
CA VAL A 50 -18.03 11.85 23.64
C VAL A 50 -17.40 11.19 22.40
N PHE A 51 -17.35 9.85 22.37
CA PHE A 51 -16.85 9.10 21.21
C PHE A 51 -17.68 9.34 19.95
N LEU A 52 -19.02 9.29 20.05
CA LEU A 52 -19.91 9.52 18.92
C LEU A 52 -19.83 10.96 18.40
N LEU A 53 -19.74 11.94 19.30
CA LEU A 53 -19.57 13.35 18.92
C LEU A 53 -18.21 13.61 18.26
N ALA A 54 -17.14 13.05 18.81
CA ALA A 54 -15.81 13.15 18.23
C ALA A 54 -15.72 12.44 16.84
N SER A 55 -16.38 11.29 16.71
CA SER A 55 -16.46 10.55 15.46
C SER A 55 -17.22 11.33 14.38
N ALA A 56 -18.35 11.93 14.73
CA ALA A 56 -19.14 12.74 13.80
C ALA A 56 -18.38 13.97 13.32
N GLY A 57 -17.70 14.68 14.21
CA GLY A 57 -16.92 15.86 13.86
C GLY A 57 -15.68 15.57 13.01
N GLN A 58 -15.10 14.38 13.13
CA GLN A 58 -14.00 13.93 12.25
C GLN A 58 -14.51 13.37 10.94
N TYR A 59 -15.69 12.76 10.92
CA TYR A 59 -16.30 12.23 9.69
C TYR A 59 -16.45 13.30 8.62
N ASP A 60 -17.00 14.46 8.95
CA ASP A 60 -17.15 15.58 8.01
C ASP A 60 -15.81 16.11 7.47
N ARG A 61 -14.76 16.13 8.29
CA ARG A 61 -13.42 16.56 7.85
C ARG A 61 -12.75 15.56 6.93
N VAL A 62 -12.99 14.28 7.15
CA VAL A 62 -12.31 13.18 6.46
C VAL A 62 -13.00 12.85 5.13
N TYR A 63 -14.33 13.02 5.05
CA TYR A 63 -15.12 12.71 3.86
C TYR A 63 -15.31 13.88 2.90
N SER A 64 -14.68 15.03 3.14
CA SER A 64 -14.61 16.11 2.15
C SER A 64 -13.83 15.65 0.92
N GLN A 65 -14.53 15.11 -0.08
CA GLN A 65 -13.91 14.69 -1.34
C GLN A 65 -13.43 15.93 -2.11
N PHE A 66 -12.24 15.77 -2.75
CA PHE A 66 -11.75 16.77 -3.68
C PHE A 66 -12.76 16.96 -4.83
N PRO A 67 -13.17 18.20 -5.15
CA PRO A 67 -14.22 18.43 -6.13
C PRO A 67 -13.86 17.89 -7.51
N TYR A 68 -14.71 17.03 -8.04
CA TYR A 68 -14.51 16.36 -9.33
C TYR A 68 -14.23 17.29 -10.53
N PRO A 69 -14.87 18.48 -10.66
CA PRO A 69 -14.61 19.38 -11.78
C PRO A 69 -13.17 19.89 -11.88
N TRP A 70 -12.38 19.78 -10.80
CA TRP A 70 -11.01 20.30 -10.74
C TRP A 70 -9.94 19.23 -11.01
N VAL A 71 -10.35 17.99 -11.14
CA VAL A 71 -9.42 16.89 -11.43
C VAL A 71 -8.78 17.11 -12.79
N SER A 72 -7.47 16.93 -12.85
CA SER A 72 -6.65 17.04 -14.06
C SER A 72 -6.59 18.43 -14.72
N LYS A 73 -7.13 19.49 -14.09
CA LYS A 73 -6.96 20.88 -14.52
C LYS A 73 -5.74 21.51 -13.85
N ASP A 74 -5.15 22.50 -14.53
CA ASP A 74 -4.09 23.31 -13.95
C ASP A 74 -4.76 24.32 -13.00
N LEU A 75 -4.46 24.17 -11.71
CA LEU A 75 -5.04 24.97 -10.62
C LEU A 75 -3.96 25.82 -9.99
N ARG A 76 -4.26 27.10 -9.78
CA ARG A 76 -3.41 27.98 -8.98
C ARG A 76 -3.76 27.79 -7.51
N ILE A 77 -2.75 27.47 -6.70
CA ILE A 77 -2.91 27.22 -5.27
C ILE A 77 -2.02 28.18 -4.49
N HIS A 78 -2.61 28.76 -3.45
CA HIS A 78 -1.91 29.45 -2.36
C HIS A 78 -1.91 28.55 -1.14
N ALA A 79 -0.77 28.19 -0.62
CA ALA A 79 -0.70 27.24 0.49
C ALA A 79 0.56 27.46 1.33
N CYS A 80 0.56 26.87 2.52
CA CYS A 80 1.72 26.84 3.40
C CYS A 80 2.42 25.48 3.30
N VAL A 81 3.73 25.46 3.18
CA VAL A 81 4.52 24.23 3.23
C VAL A 81 4.61 23.78 4.68
N SER A 82 3.98 22.66 5.03
CA SER A 82 4.00 22.09 6.38
C SER A 82 5.06 21.01 6.55
N LYS A 83 5.37 20.30 5.46
CA LYS A 83 6.38 19.23 5.44
C LYS A 83 7.01 19.12 4.06
N LEU A 84 8.27 18.69 4.02
CA LEU A 84 9.03 18.46 2.81
C LEU A 84 9.73 17.12 2.91
N ASP A 85 9.55 16.25 1.92
CA ASP A 85 10.24 14.97 1.80
C ASP A 85 10.99 14.92 0.46
N VAL A 86 12.30 14.72 0.51
CA VAL A 86 13.13 14.52 -0.69
C VAL A 86 13.17 13.04 -1.01
N THR A 87 12.73 12.69 -2.22
CA THR A 87 12.71 11.32 -2.73
C THR A 87 13.61 11.22 -3.96
N ARG A 88 13.97 10.01 -4.37
CA ARG A 88 14.72 9.79 -5.63
C ARG A 88 13.99 10.30 -6.86
N SER A 89 12.67 10.35 -6.83
CA SER A 89 11.83 10.79 -7.94
C SER A 89 11.54 12.28 -7.95
N GLY A 90 11.87 13.01 -6.88
CA GLY A 90 11.61 14.44 -6.76
C GLY A 90 11.36 14.91 -5.32
N ILE A 91 10.92 16.15 -5.19
CA ILE A 91 10.60 16.75 -3.90
C ILE A 91 9.10 16.70 -3.68
N SER A 92 8.69 16.10 -2.59
CA SER A 92 7.29 16.00 -2.17
C SER A 92 7.00 17.05 -1.11
N LEU A 93 6.04 17.92 -1.36
CA LEU A 93 5.58 18.94 -0.44
C LEU A 93 4.23 18.56 0.14
N LEU A 94 4.09 18.69 1.44
CA LEU A 94 2.80 18.61 2.12
C LEU A 94 2.33 20.03 2.41
N LEU A 95 1.23 20.40 1.79
CA LEU A 95 0.68 21.76 1.84
C LEU A 95 -0.52 21.80 2.81
N SER A 96 -0.51 22.77 3.70
CA SER A 96 -1.60 23.07 4.63
C SER A 96 -2.25 24.40 4.27
N ASN A 97 -3.48 24.62 4.72
CA ASN A 97 -4.25 25.84 4.46
C ASN A 97 -4.32 26.20 2.97
N ALA A 98 -4.47 25.20 2.13
CA ALA A 98 -4.47 25.36 0.69
C ALA A 98 -5.75 26.09 0.23
N GLN A 99 -5.57 27.18 -0.49
CA GLN A 99 -6.63 27.95 -1.14
C GLN A 99 -6.46 27.85 -2.65
N ILE A 100 -7.51 27.46 -3.35
CA ILE A 100 -7.51 27.36 -4.81
C ILE A 100 -8.14 28.61 -5.37
N ASP A 101 -7.41 29.32 -6.27
CA ASP A 101 -8.00 30.32 -7.12
C ASP A 101 -8.82 29.63 -8.21
N ILE A 102 -10.13 29.78 -8.17
CA ILE A 102 -11.02 29.21 -9.18
C ILE A 102 -10.88 30.07 -10.44
N PRO A 103 -10.37 29.53 -11.56
CA PRO A 103 -10.29 30.27 -12.79
C PRO A 103 -11.72 30.64 -13.22
N ILE A 104 -11.97 31.91 -13.40
CA ILE A 104 -13.23 32.42 -13.98
C ILE A 104 -13.27 31.94 -15.43
N VAL A 105 -13.93 30.82 -15.68
CA VAL A 105 -14.19 30.33 -17.04
C VAL A 105 -15.20 31.31 -17.67
N LYS A 106 -14.73 32.15 -18.57
CA LYS A 106 -15.52 33.25 -19.19
C LYS A 106 -16.81 32.80 -19.89
N HIS A 107 -17.00 31.51 -20.13
CA HIS A 107 -18.13 31.01 -20.92
C HIS A 107 -19.07 30.00 -20.22
N ASP A 108 -18.81 29.61 -18.98
CA ASP A 108 -19.70 28.69 -18.29
C ASP A 108 -20.56 29.41 -17.24
N LYS A 109 -21.79 29.83 -17.67
CA LYS A 109 -22.77 30.49 -16.80
C LYS A 109 -23.15 29.64 -15.56
N ARG A 110 -23.09 28.31 -15.64
CA ARG A 110 -23.40 27.41 -14.52
C ARG A 110 -22.25 27.38 -13.49
N ALA A 111 -21.01 27.47 -13.92
CA ALA A 111 -19.87 27.59 -13.02
C ALA A 111 -19.88 28.91 -12.24
N LYS A 112 -20.37 30.00 -12.86
CA LYS A 112 -20.49 31.35 -12.23
C LYS A 112 -21.53 31.36 -11.10
N THR A 113 -22.63 30.63 -11.27
CA THR A 113 -23.71 30.51 -10.27
C THR A 113 -23.36 29.57 -9.12
N MET A 114 -22.53 28.56 -9.37
CA MET A 114 -22.18 27.54 -8.38
C MET A 114 -20.93 27.90 -7.56
N TYR A 115 -20.02 28.71 -8.08
CA TYR A 115 -18.68 28.99 -7.51
C TYR A 115 -18.27 30.47 -7.59
N GLY A 116 -19.22 31.38 -7.48
CA GLY A 116 -18.96 32.82 -7.62
C GLY A 116 -17.66 33.30 -7.00
N GLY A 117 -16.67 33.63 -7.81
CA GLY A 117 -15.48 34.45 -7.55
C GLY A 117 -14.64 34.29 -6.27
N LEU A 118 -14.85 33.24 -5.50
CA LEU A 118 -14.26 33.01 -4.18
C LEU A 118 -13.14 31.95 -4.26
N SER A 119 -12.00 32.26 -3.67
CA SER A 119 -10.98 31.27 -3.35
C SER A 119 -11.58 30.23 -2.37
N LYS A 120 -11.57 28.96 -2.74
CA LYS A 120 -12.10 27.89 -1.87
C LYS A 120 -10.97 27.27 -1.08
N ALA A 121 -11.06 27.35 0.25
CA ALA A 121 -10.16 26.63 1.15
C ALA A 121 -10.40 25.13 1.02
N LEU A 122 -9.33 24.36 0.82
CA LEU A 122 -9.37 22.92 0.90
C LEU A 122 -9.24 22.51 2.37
N ALA A 123 -10.18 21.73 2.85
CA ALA A 123 -10.07 21.10 4.15
C ALA A 123 -9.02 19.98 4.09
N GLY A 124 -8.10 19.95 5.10
CA GLY A 124 -7.03 18.96 5.18
C GLY A 124 -5.74 19.35 4.44
N GLN A 125 -4.91 18.34 4.20
CA GLN A 125 -3.59 18.54 3.61
C GLN A 125 -3.57 18.14 2.13
N VAL A 126 -2.78 18.84 1.33
CA VAL A 126 -2.58 18.56 -0.10
C VAL A 126 -1.14 18.13 -0.31
N LYS A 127 -0.93 16.94 -0.86
CA LYS A 127 0.40 16.44 -1.20
C LYS A 127 0.71 16.75 -2.67
N VAL A 128 1.77 17.48 -2.94
CA VAL A 128 2.24 17.74 -4.32
C VAL A 128 3.69 17.34 -4.47
N THR A 129 4.03 16.80 -5.65
CA THR A 129 5.40 16.39 -5.97
C THR A 129 5.96 17.24 -7.08
N ILE A 130 7.21 17.70 -6.91
CA ILE A 130 8.00 18.40 -7.92
C ILE A 130 8.90 17.35 -8.54
N TYR A 131 8.74 17.08 -9.83
CA TYR A 131 9.58 16.14 -10.57
C TYR A 131 10.73 16.89 -11.25
N PRO A 132 11.99 16.39 -11.18
CA PRO A 132 13.16 17.06 -11.76
C PRO A 132 13.11 17.18 -13.29
N TYR A 133 12.27 16.38 -13.94
CA TYR A 133 12.14 16.35 -15.41
C TYR A 133 11.17 17.38 -15.99
N THR A 134 10.45 18.12 -15.17
CA THR A 134 9.59 19.20 -15.66
C THR A 134 10.46 20.41 -15.97
N LYS A 135 10.65 20.73 -17.28
CA LYS A 135 11.46 21.88 -17.78
C LYS A 135 11.14 23.21 -17.08
N ALA A 136 9.95 23.33 -16.51
CA ALA A 136 9.48 24.51 -15.77
C ALA A 136 9.93 24.56 -14.30
N ALA A 137 10.48 23.48 -13.74
CA ALA A 137 10.88 23.41 -12.32
C ALA A 137 12.40 23.61 -12.11
N GLN A 138 13.21 23.27 -13.12
CA GLN A 138 14.68 23.32 -13.03
C GLN A 138 15.29 24.73 -12.76
N PRO A 139 14.89 25.80 -13.45
CA PRO A 139 15.51 27.11 -13.22
C PRO A 139 15.20 27.69 -11.84
N GLN A 140 14.08 27.28 -11.24
CA GLN A 140 13.60 27.82 -9.98
C GLN A 140 14.11 27.04 -8.77
N LEU A 141 14.36 25.73 -8.91
CA LEU A 141 15.05 24.94 -7.90
C LEU A 141 16.51 25.37 -7.74
N ASN A 142 17.19 25.74 -8.82
CA ASN A 142 18.56 26.24 -8.78
C ASN A 142 18.65 27.63 -8.12
N GLY A 143 17.70 28.54 -8.40
CA GLY A 143 17.64 29.85 -7.75
C GLY A 143 17.16 29.80 -6.29
N MET A 144 16.43 28.75 -5.87
CA MET A 144 15.99 28.57 -4.48
C MET A 144 17.10 28.00 -3.58
N ASN A 145 18.08 27.29 -4.14
CA ASN A 145 19.19 26.70 -3.38
C ASN A 145 20.17 27.74 -2.85
N GLU A 146 20.23 28.94 -3.42
CA GLU A 146 21.25 29.91 -3.06
C GLU A 146 20.94 30.76 -1.80
N ASN A 147 19.63 30.96 -1.45
CA ASN A 147 19.28 31.88 -0.35
C ASN A 147 18.55 31.28 0.84
N LEU A 148 17.77 30.20 0.72
CA LEU A 148 16.96 29.67 1.82
C LEU A 148 17.21 28.20 2.17
N GLY A 149 17.79 27.42 1.28
CA GLY A 149 17.86 25.97 1.41
C GLY A 149 16.46 25.31 1.43
N LEU A 150 16.35 24.02 1.13
CA LEU A 150 15.07 23.30 1.10
C LEU A 150 14.34 23.33 2.45
N ALA A 151 15.08 23.28 3.56
CA ALA A 151 14.51 23.34 4.91
C ALA A 151 13.84 24.69 5.22
N GLY A 152 14.33 25.77 4.62
CA GLY A 152 13.77 27.12 4.80
C GLY A 152 12.40 27.33 4.15
N LEU A 153 11.96 26.43 3.25
CA LEU A 153 10.61 26.48 2.67
C LEU A 153 9.51 26.10 3.66
N ILE A 154 9.85 25.30 4.68
CA ILE A 154 8.89 24.85 5.69
C ILE A 154 8.41 26.06 6.49
N GLY A 155 7.09 26.24 6.53
CA GLY A 155 6.47 27.40 7.20
C GLY A 155 6.27 28.62 6.32
N HIS A 156 6.65 28.57 5.04
CA HIS A 156 6.44 29.68 4.10
C HIS A 156 5.25 29.47 3.19
N LYS A 157 4.62 30.56 2.77
CA LYS A 157 3.58 30.55 1.77
C LYS A 157 4.19 30.31 0.39
N VAL A 158 3.53 29.46 -0.39
CA VAL A 158 3.91 29.19 -1.78
C VAL A 158 2.71 29.39 -2.70
N VAL A 159 2.98 29.89 -3.89
CA VAL A 159 1.99 29.99 -4.97
C VAL A 159 2.44 29.09 -6.10
N LEU A 160 1.64 28.08 -6.38
CA LEU A 160 1.96 27.02 -7.32
C LEU A 160 0.84 26.84 -8.34
N ILE A 161 1.21 26.45 -9.56
CA ILE A 161 0.28 25.84 -10.51
C ILE A 161 0.45 24.33 -10.39
N VAL A 162 -0.64 23.65 -10.05
CA VAL A 162 -0.63 22.21 -9.76
C VAL A 162 -1.75 21.49 -10.49
N ARG A 163 -1.55 20.19 -10.75
CA ARG A 163 -2.62 19.28 -11.14
C ARG A 163 -2.90 18.34 -9.98
N LEU A 164 -4.15 18.36 -9.51
CA LEU A 164 -4.58 17.59 -8.36
C LEU A 164 -5.51 16.47 -8.76
N LYS A 165 -5.46 15.39 -7.96
CA LYS A 165 -6.39 14.27 -7.98
C LYS A 165 -6.87 14.02 -6.55
N GLY A 166 -8.15 13.72 -6.38
CA GLY A 166 -8.66 13.15 -5.13
C GLY A 166 -8.12 11.74 -4.93
N ALA A 167 -7.98 11.33 -3.66
CA ALA A 167 -7.64 9.95 -3.34
C ALA A 167 -8.74 9.00 -3.82
N ARG A 168 -8.36 7.89 -4.42
CA ARG A 168 -9.29 6.85 -4.86
C ARG A 168 -8.61 5.49 -4.89
N ASN A 169 -9.40 4.44 -4.77
CA ASN A 169 -8.95 3.07 -4.98
C ASN A 169 -9.08 2.65 -6.45
N TYR A 170 -8.25 1.73 -6.89
CA TYR A 170 -8.51 0.89 -8.04
C TYR A 170 -9.56 -0.14 -7.63
N GLN A 171 -10.62 -0.26 -8.43
CA GLN A 171 -11.80 -1.07 -8.09
C GLN A 171 -11.60 -2.52 -8.54
N ASN A 172 -10.70 -3.23 -7.86
CA ASN A 172 -10.48 -4.67 -8.02
C ASN A 172 -10.79 -5.38 -6.69
N PRO A 173 -11.13 -6.66 -6.67
CA PRO A 173 -11.39 -7.40 -5.42
C PRO A 173 -10.24 -7.31 -4.42
N GLN A 174 -9.02 -7.47 -4.90
CA GLN A 174 -7.80 -7.34 -4.11
C GLN A 174 -7.10 -6.02 -4.42
N HIS A 175 -7.45 -4.96 -3.71
CA HIS A 175 -6.84 -3.66 -3.90
C HIS A 175 -6.29 -3.08 -2.60
N TYR A 176 -5.21 -2.30 -2.72
CA TYR A 176 -4.74 -1.48 -1.62
C TYR A 176 -5.70 -0.32 -1.40
N ASP A 177 -6.25 -0.20 -0.20
CA ASP A 177 -7.18 0.88 0.15
C ASP A 177 -6.44 2.21 0.35
N TYR A 178 -6.04 2.81 -0.79
CA TYR A 178 -5.36 4.10 -0.83
C TYR A 178 -6.25 5.23 -0.32
N LEU A 179 -7.55 5.17 -0.58
CA LEU A 179 -8.51 6.15 -0.10
C LEU A 179 -8.48 6.22 1.44
N ARG A 180 -8.59 5.06 2.09
CA ARG A 180 -8.52 4.92 3.54
C ARG A 180 -7.18 5.38 4.10
N TRP A 181 -6.08 4.99 3.46
CA TRP A 181 -4.74 5.43 3.85
C TRP A 181 -4.62 6.95 3.78
N SER A 182 -5.10 7.58 2.70
CA SER A 182 -5.03 9.04 2.54
C SER A 182 -5.87 9.78 3.58
N GLN A 183 -7.04 9.22 3.93
CA GLN A 183 -7.89 9.74 4.99
C GLN A 183 -7.19 9.69 6.36
N LEU A 184 -6.55 8.55 6.70
CA LEU A 184 -5.75 8.40 7.91
C LEU A 184 -4.58 9.38 7.96
N ALA A 185 -3.98 9.68 6.80
CA ALA A 185 -2.91 10.68 6.67
C ALA A 185 -3.43 12.13 6.65
N GLY A 186 -4.75 12.35 6.70
CA GLY A 186 -5.35 13.68 6.60
C GLY A 186 -5.17 14.36 5.23
N GLN A 187 -4.88 13.57 4.18
CA GLN A 187 -4.64 14.06 2.83
C GLN A 187 -5.95 14.07 2.02
N THR A 188 -6.36 15.25 1.56
CA THR A 188 -7.57 15.44 0.77
C THR A 188 -7.32 15.25 -0.72
N ALA A 189 -6.15 15.64 -1.18
CA ALA A 189 -5.74 15.53 -2.58
C ALA A 189 -4.24 15.28 -2.71
N SER A 190 -3.86 14.69 -3.82
CA SER A 190 -2.48 14.51 -4.23
C SER A 190 -2.28 14.98 -5.67
N GLY A 191 -1.07 15.37 -6.04
CA GLY A 191 -0.79 15.83 -7.39
C GLY A 191 0.66 16.19 -7.64
N TYR A 192 0.89 16.95 -8.68
CA TYR A 192 2.22 17.40 -9.04
C TYR A 192 2.25 18.88 -9.44
N VAL A 193 3.40 19.50 -9.23
CA VAL A 193 3.64 20.89 -9.55
C VAL A 193 3.93 21.02 -11.05
N ARG A 194 3.19 21.90 -11.72
CA ARG A 194 3.41 22.27 -13.12
C ARG A 194 4.33 23.46 -13.22
N GLN A 195 4.11 24.43 -12.33
CA GLN A 195 4.91 25.65 -12.31
C GLN A 195 4.95 26.19 -10.88
N TRP A 196 6.11 26.68 -10.48
CA TRP A 196 6.32 27.44 -9.26
C TRP A 196 6.23 28.93 -9.58
N LEU A 197 5.33 29.66 -8.92
CA LEU A 197 5.12 31.08 -9.22
C LEU A 197 5.90 32.00 -8.26
N SER A 198 5.75 31.77 -6.96
CA SER A 198 6.42 32.56 -5.96
C SER A 198 6.51 31.87 -4.60
N THR A 199 7.49 32.31 -3.81
CA THR A 199 7.57 32.00 -2.37
C THR A 199 7.27 33.28 -1.62
N GLY A 200 6.32 33.27 -0.72
CA GLY A 200 5.88 34.42 0.06
C GLY A 200 6.44 34.42 1.48
N GLN A 201 5.88 35.26 2.31
CA GLN A 201 6.23 35.41 3.72
C GLN A 201 5.90 34.19 4.56
N ALA A 202 6.40 34.14 5.81
CA ALA A 202 6.08 33.12 6.78
C ALA A 202 4.57 33.00 7.00
N CYS A 203 4.08 31.78 7.15
CA CYS A 203 2.68 31.49 7.38
C CYS A 203 2.25 31.87 8.80
N HIS A 204 1.19 32.66 8.90
CA HIS A 204 0.50 32.87 10.17
C HIS A 204 -0.53 31.76 10.39
N GLY A 205 -0.67 31.29 11.65
CA GLY A 205 -1.69 30.31 12.03
C GLY A 205 -1.31 28.82 11.91
N LEU A 206 -0.08 28.48 11.52
CA LEU A 206 0.48 27.15 11.72
C LEU A 206 1.07 27.04 13.13
N ASN A 207 0.96 25.85 13.73
CA ASN A 207 1.56 25.60 15.05
C ASN A 207 3.07 25.77 14.99
N TRP A 208 3.55 26.90 15.49
CA TRP A 208 4.97 27.27 15.48
C TRP A 208 5.91 26.18 16.01
N PRO A 209 5.59 25.49 17.13
CA PRO A 209 6.42 24.40 17.61
C PRO A 209 6.56 23.23 16.62
N GLN A 210 5.49 22.89 15.89
CA GLN A 210 5.55 21.83 14.87
C GLN A 210 6.41 22.21 13.67
N LEU A 211 6.39 23.47 13.25
CA LEU A 211 7.23 23.97 12.16
C LEU A 211 8.71 23.95 12.54
N GLN A 212 9.06 24.42 13.73
CA GLN A 212 10.44 24.41 14.22
C GLN A 212 10.98 22.98 14.32
N LEU A 213 10.15 22.05 14.79
CA LEU A 213 10.50 20.65 14.88
C LEU A 213 10.74 20.04 13.48
N GLU A 214 9.89 20.34 12.51
CA GLU A 214 10.05 19.84 11.15
C GLU A 214 11.27 20.44 10.46
N GLN A 215 11.56 21.71 10.67
CA GLN A 215 12.80 22.34 10.19
C GLN A 215 14.04 21.68 10.82
N LEU A 216 14.01 21.41 12.13
CA LEU A 216 15.09 20.68 12.81
C LEU A 216 15.29 19.28 12.22
N ARG A 217 14.21 18.54 12.00
CA ARG A 217 14.26 17.21 11.38
C ARG A 217 14.88 17.26 9.98
N GLN A 218 14.51 18.24 9.18
CA GLN A 218 15.09 18.42 7.84
C GLN A 218 16.57 18.81 7.87
N ARG A 219 16.98 19.67 8.79
CA ARG A 219 18.41 19.99 8.97
C ARG A 219 19.21 18.78 9.39
N LEU A 220 18.69 17.97 10.33
CA LEU A 220 19.33 16.73 10.75
C LEU A 220 19.42 15.72 9.60
N TRP A 221 18.36 15.63 8.78
CA TRP A 221 18.36 14.76 7.61
C TRP A 221 19.39 15.18 6.55
N GLN A 222 19.49 16.48 6.25
CA GLN A 222 20.48 17.02 5.33
C GLN A 222 21.92 16.82 5.84
N ALA A 223 22.14 17.06 7.13
CA ALA A 223 23.43 16.81 7.76
C ALA A 223 23.82 15.32 7.65
N LEU A 224 22.87 14.40 7.86
CA LEU A 224 23.08 12.96 7.71
C LEU A 224 23.46 12.59 6.27
N GLN A 225 22.72 13.12 5.28
CA GLN A 225 22.98 12.84 3.87
C GLN A 225 24.36 13.35 3.45
N GLY A 226 24.71 14.58 3.80
CA GLY A 226 26.04 15.14 3.52
C GLY A 226 27.15 14.33 4.18
N TYR A 227 26.94 13.86 5.41
CA TYR A 227 27.88 13.00 6.09
C TYR A 227 28.03 11.63 5.43
N ALA A 228 26.91 11.01 5.02
CA ALA A 228 26.88 9.72 4.35
C ALA A 228 27.58 9.76 2.97
N GLU A 229 27.45 10.85 2.23
CA GLU A 229 28.17 11.08 0.97
C GLU A 229 29.68 11.15 1.19
N ILE A 230 30.15 11.92 2.20
CA ILE A 230 31.57 12.06 2.55
C ILE A 230 32.17 10.69 2.94
N GLN A 231 31.41 9.85 3.64
CA GLN A 231 31.88 8.54 4.12
C GLN A 231 31.63 7.40 3.13
N SER A 232 31.06 7.66 1.96
CA SER A 232 30.69 6.65 0.94
C SER A 232 29.88 5.49 1.54
N MET A 233 28.94 5.80 2.43
CA MET A 233 28.09 4.82 3.09
C MET A 233 27.20 4.06 2.11
N ALA A 234 26.93 2.80 2.39
CA ALA A 234 26.02 1.99 1.59
C ALA A 234 24.60 2.60 1.56
N PRO A 235 23.96 2.73 0.39
CA PRO A 235 22.61 3.31 0.28
C PRO A 235 21.56 2.70 1.22
N PRO A 236 21.56 1.38 1.51
CA PRO A 236 20.62 0.80 2.45
C PRO A 236 20.72 1.39 3.86
N SER A 237 21.92 1.58 4.37
CA SER A 237 22.18 2.04 5.74
C SER A 237 21.64 3.45 5.98
N VAL A 238 21.82 4.36 5.02
CA VAL A 238 21.34 5.74 5.11
C VAL A 238 19.81 5.78 5.18
N GLY A 239 19.14 4.99 4.32
CA GLY A 239 17.68 4.87 4.33
C GLY A 239 17.14 4.31 5.64
N ILE A 240 17.77 3.26 6.16
CA ILE A 240 17.41 2.62 7.44
C ILE A 240 17.59 3.61 8.60
N TRP A 241 18.70 4.34 8.63
CA TRP A 241 18.91 5.32 9.68
C TRP A 241 17.90 6.46 9.65
N GLY A 242 17.66 7.05 8.48
CA GLY A 242 16.63 8.08 8.31
C GLY A 242 15.25 7.61 8.79
N ALA A 243 14.91 6.36 8.52
CA ALA A 243 13.65 5.77 8.95
C ALA A 243 13.57 5.58 10.48
N LEU A 244 14.64 5.09 11.12
CA LEU A 244 14.66 4.75 12.55
C LEU A 244 14.76 5.95 13.48
N VAL A 245 15.48 7.00 13.08
CA VAL A 245 15.73 8.17 13.95
C VAL A 245 14.76 9.32 13.62
N LEU A 246 14.60 9.60 12.34
CA LEU A 246 13.83 10.76 11.88
C LEU A 246 12.44 10.41 11.32
N GLY A 247 12.11 9.11 11.20
CA GLY A 247 10.87 8.67 10.57
C GLY A 247 10.80 8.96 9.06
N GLN A 248 11.96 9.16 8.41
CA GLN A 248 12.07 9.45 6.97
C GLN A 248 12.05 8.16 6.14
N THR A 249 10.87 7.55 6.04
CA THR A 249 10.70 6.29 5.28
C THR A 249 10.71 6.49 3.77
N ALA A 250 10.60 7.72 3.28
CA ALA A 250 10.62 8.04 1.86
C ALA A 250 11.99 7.76 1.18
N ALA A 251 13.06 7.63 1.95
CA ALA A 251 14.39 7.28 1.46
C ALA A 251 14.52 5.78 1.11
N LEU A 252 13.63 4.92 1.62
CA LEU A 252 13.62 3.49 1.35
C LEU A 252 13.10 3.19 -0.06
N THR A 253 13.78 2.28 -0.76
CA THR A 253 13.37 1.83 -2.10
C THR A 253 12.21 0.84 -2.04
N ALA A 254 11.50 0.67 -3.15
CA ALA A 254 10.47 -0.35 -3.28
C ALA A 254 11.04 -1.77 -3.06
N GLN A 255 12.27 -2.04 -3.51
CA GLN A 255 12.95 -3.31 -3.25
C GLN A 255 13.18 -3.53 -1.75
N GLN A 256 13.63 -2.50 -1.03
CA GLN A 256 13.80 -2.59 0.42
C GLN A 256 12.49 -2.89 1.15
N TRP A 257 11.40 -2.25 0.75
CA TRP A 257 10.08 -2.55 1.31
C TRP A 257 9.64 -3.99 1.04
N ARG A 258 9.93 -4.53 -0.15
CA ARG A 258 9.64 -5.94 -0.47
C ARG A 258 10.44 -6.91 0.41
N VAL A 259 11.74 -6.70 0.55
CA VAL A 259 12.60 -7.52 1.43
C VAL A 259 12.07 -7.53 2.87
N LEU A 260 11.72 -6.35 3.40
CA LEU A 260 11.17 -6.21 4.75
C LEU A 260 9.80 -6.89 4.91
N ALA A 261 8.95 -6.79 3.90
CA ALA A 261 7.64 -7.46 3.91
C ALA A 261 7.80 -8.98 3.87
N ALA A 262 8.66 -9.49 2.97
CA ALA A 262 8.91 -10.92 2.84
C ALA A 262 9.51 -11.55 4.10
N THR A 263 10.36 -10.81 4.81
CA THR A 263 10.98 -11.25 6.06
C THR A 263 10.18 -10.91 7.32
N GLY A 264 9.01 -10.24 7.18
CA GLY A 264 8.15 -9.86 8.32
C GLY A 264 8.76 -8.78 9.22
N THR A 265 9.76 -8.02 8.73
CA THR A 265 10.54 -7.03 9.50
C THR A 265 10.14 -5.59 9.24
N THR A 266 9.10 -5.33 8.43
CA THR A 266 8.60 -3.99 8.10
C THR A 266 8.36 -3.12 9.34
N HIS A 267 7.87 -3.72 10.42
CA HIS A 267 7.58 -3.04 11.68
C HIS A 267 8.84 -2.56 12.43
N LEU A 268 10.03 -3.07 12.11
CA LEU A 268 11.29 -2.64 12.71
C LEU A 268 11.80 -1.32 12.13
N LEU A 269 11.44 -0.99 10.87
CA LEU A 269 11.87 0.28 10.24
C LEU A 269 10.83 1.39 10.37
N VAL A 270 9.57 1.04 10.59
CA VAL A 270 8.56 2.02 10.99
C VAL A 270 8.68 2.24 12.49
N ILE A 271 8.77 3.50 12.92
CA ILE A 271 8.89 3.81 14.34
C ILE A 271 7.74 3.18 15.12
N SER A 272 8.09 2.22 15.95
CA SER A 272 7.16 1.35 16.65
C SER A 272 7.03 1.72 18.13
N GLY A 273 5.99 1.20 18.78
CA GLY A 273 5.84 1.30 20.22
C GLY A 273 7.02 0.71 21.00
N LEU A 274 7.70 -0.30 20.43
CA LEU A 274 8.90 -0.89 21.04
C LEU A 274 10.03 0.14 21.10
N HIS A 275 10.26 0.92 20.04
CA HIS A 275 11.31 1.95 19.99
C HIS A 275 11.07 3.05 21.02
N VAL A 276 9.83 3.56 21.09
CA VAL A 276 9.45 4.58 22.07
C VAL A 276 9.57 4.04 23.51
N GLY A 277 9.12 2.82 23.74
CA GLY A 277 9.24 2.14 25.05
C GLY A 277 10.68 1.87 25.46
N LEU A 278 11.55 1.51 24.51
CA LEU A 278 12.98 1.29 24.76
C LEU A 278 13.69 2.59 25.17
N VAL A 279 13.45 3.67 24.43
CA VAL A 279 14.01 5.00 24.71
C VAL A 279 13.57 5.48 26.09
N ALA A 280 12.29 5.28 26.42
CA ALA A 280 11.77 5.58 27.75
C ALA A 280 12.46 4.73 28.83
N GLY A 281 12.57 3.42 28.61
CA GLY A 281 13.20 2.49 29.55
C GLY A 281 14.67 2.82 29.80
N LEU A 282 15.42 3.17 28.74
CA LEU A 282 16.81 3.60 28.83
C LEU A 282 16.93 4.90 29.64
N ALA A 283 16.08 5.89 29.35
CA ALA A 283 16.04 7.16 30.08
C ALA A 283 15.70 6.93 31.58
N MET A 284 14.76 6.04 31.87
CA MET A 284 14.42 5.65 33.26
C MET A 284 15.59 4.98 33.95
N LEU A 285 16.30 4.08 33.28
CA LEU A 285 17.46 3.39 33.80
C LEU A 285 18.58 4.40 34.13
N LEU A 286 18.91 5.28 33.18
CA LEU A 286 19.93 6.30 33.37
C LEU A 286 19.57 7.24 34.52
N MET A 287 18.32 7.67 34.60
CA MET A 287 17.86 8.52 35.71
C MET A 287 17.95 7.79 37.05
N ARG A 288 17.60 6.51 37.12
CA ARG A 288 17.77 5.71 38.33
C ARG A 288 19.23 5.61 38.76
N LEU A 289 20.14 5.37 37.82
CA LEU A 289 21.59 5.30 38.10
C LEU A 289 22.12 6.65 38.63
N LEU A 290 21.62 7.77 38.11
CA LEU A 290 21.99 9.12 38.57
C LEU A 290 21.42 9.46 39.95
N ILE A 291 20.24 8.96 40.29
CA ILE A 291 19.58 9.22 41.55
C ILE A 291 20.13 8.32 42.67
N LEU A 292 20.60 7.12 42.34
CA LEU A 292 21.05 6.13 43.33
C LEU A 292 22.09 6.67 44.33
N PRO A 293 23.15 7.39 43.88
CA PRO A 293 24.17 7.94 44.79
C PRO A 293 23.65 9.11 45.66
N LEU A 294 22.48 9.70 45.27
CA LEU A 294 21.93 10.89 45.98
C LEU A 294 21.07 10.53 47.21
N GLY A 295 20.91 9.24 47.52
CA GLY A 295 20.16 8.76 48.68
C GLY A 295 18.65 9.12 48.62
N ILE A 296 18.13 9.41 47.43
CA ILE A 296 16.71 9.75 47.24
C ILE A 296 15.84 8.53 47.54
N SER A 297 14.74 8.72 48.23
CA SER A 297 13.81 7.63 48.54
C SER A 297 13.37 6.86 47.29
N SER A 298 13.30 5.53 47.40
CA SER A 298 12.97 4.65 46.28
C SER A 298 11.66 5.01 45.58
N SER A 299 10.65 5.46 46.35
CA SER A 299 9.36 5.89 45.82
C SER A 299 9.45 7.15 44.94
N LEU A 300 10.18 8.16 45.44
CA LEU A 300 10.40 9.40 44.68
C LEU A 300 11.28 9.14 43.47
N GLY A 301 12.34 8.33 43.62
CA GLY A 301 13.21 7.92 42.51
C GLY A 301 12.45 7.21 41.39
N ILE A 302 11.51 6.32 41.72
CA ILE A 302 10.65 5.66 40.72
C ILE A 302 9.76 6.69 39.99
N ARG A 303 9.12 7.62 40.73
CA ARG A 303 8.29 8.66 40.12
C ARG A 303 9.07 9.56 39.19
N LEU A 304 10.20 10.08 39.64
CA LEU A 304 11.08 10.95 38.82
C LEU A 304 11.56 10.21 37.57
N SER A 305 12.00 8.96 37.70
CA SER A 305 12.43 8.16 36.55
C SER A 305 11.29 7.94 35.55
N ALA A 306 10.06 7.71 36.05
CA ALA A 306 8.90 7.53 35.16
C ALA A 306 8.55 8.82 34.38
N TRP A 307 8.59 9.96 35.04
CA TRP A 307 8.38 11.27 34.36
C TRP A 307 9.46 11.58 33.35
N VAL A 308 10.75 11.36 33.70
CA VAL A 308 11.87 11.56 32.74
C VAL A 308 11.75 10.60 31.55
N GLY A 309 11.45 9.32 31.81
CA GLY A 309 11.23 8.34 30.74
C GLY A 309 10.11 8.75 29.78
N LEU A 310 8.99 9.23 30.31
CA LEU A 310 7.87 9.70 29.48
C LEU A 310 8.23 10.97 28.69
N ALA A 311 8.93 11.93 29.33
CA ALA A 311 9.37 13.16 28.66
C ALA A 311 10.32 12.86 27.49
N VAL A 312 11.33 12.01 27.70
CA VAL A 312 12.29 11.60 26.66
C VAL A 312 11.60 10.82 25.55
N ALA A 313 10.67 9.92 25.89
CA ALA A 313 9.85 9.21 24.91
C ALA A 313 9.01 10.16 24.05
N LEU A 314 8.42 11.19 24.64
CA LEU A 314 7.66 12.21 23.92
C LEU A 314 8.56 13.01 22.97
N VAL A 315 9.74 13.44 23.44
CA VAL A 315 10.73 14.16 22.59
C VAL A 315 11.15 13.27 21.42
N PHE A 316 11.46 12.00 21.66
CA PHE A 316 11.80 11.05 20.60
C PHE A 316 10.64 10.87 19.61
N ALA A 317 9.42 10.70 20.10
CA ALA A 317 8.23 10.58 19.26
C ALA A 317 8.02 11.82 18.38
N LEU A 318 8.26 13.01 18.93
CA LEU A 318 8.17 14.27 18.19
C LEU A 318 9.26 14.38 17.13
N LEU A 319 10.53 14.11 17.48
CA LEU A 319 11.66 14.11 16.54
C LEU A 319 11.47 13.10 15.41
N SER A 320 10.82 11.99 15.69
CA SER A 320 10.50 10.97 14.71
C SER A 320 9.28 11.28 13.81
N GLY A 321 8.72 12.48 13.91
CA GLY A 321 7.60 12.98 13.11
C GLY A 321 6.22 12.73 13.66
N PHE A 322 6.11 12.23 14.91
CA PHE A 322 4.87 12.04 15.66
C PHE A 322 3.78 11.32 14.86
N GLY A 323 4.19 10.29 14.08
CA GLY A 323 3.26 9.47 13.30
C GLY A 323 2.27 8.71 14.20
N LEU A 324 1.20 8.17 13.61
CA LEU A 324 0.14 7.43 14.33
C LEU A 324 0.68 6.31 15.25
N PRO A 325 1.68 5.50 14.84
CA PRO A 325 2.26 4.49 15.73
C PRO A 325 2.95 5.09 16.96
N ALA A 326 3.70 6.20 16.80
CA ALA A 326 4.38 6.87 17.89
C ALA A 326 3.40 7.52 18.88
N GLN A 327 2.31 8.14 18.37
CA GLN A 327 1.25 8.69 19.20
C GLN A 327 0.61 7.62 20.09
N ARG A 328 0.24 6.47 19.49
CA ARG A 328 -0.31 5.34 20.23
C ARG A 328 0.66 4.82 21.29
N ALA A 329 1.94 4.74 20.94
CA ALA A 329 2.97 4.31 21.88
C ALA A 329 3.08 5.23 23.10
N VAL A 330 3.07 6.55 22.91
CA VAL A 330 3.10 7.52 24.00
C VAL A 330 1.84 7.40 24.87
N ILE A 331 0.65 7.26 24.27
CA ILE A 331 -0.60 7.07 25.02
C ILE A 331 -0.57 5.78 25.84
N MET A 332 -0.14 4.65 25.25
CA MET A 332 -0.01 3.37 25.97
C MET A 332 1.03 3.46 27.09
N LEU A 333 2.18 4.06 26.81
CA LEU A 333 3.25 4.23 27.79
C LEU A 333 2.79 5.07 28.97
N THR A 334 2.10 6.19 28.72
CA THR A 334 1.49 7.02 29.78
C THR A 334 0.51 6.19 30.63
N GLY A 335 -0.36 5.42 29.99
CA GLY A 335 -1.30 4.53 30.67
C GLY A 335 -0.59 3.47 31.51
N LEU A 336 0.45 2.82 30.98
CA LEU A 336 1.22 1.79 31.67
C LEU A 336 2.03 2.36 32.85
N MET A 337 2.59 3.56 32.68
CA MET A 337 3.39 4.23 33.73
C MET A 337 2.56 4.99 34.73
N TRP A 338 1.23 5.11 34.52
CA TRP A 338 0.31 5.87 35.39
C TRP A 338 0.44 5.54 36.86
N GLY A 339 0.51 4.22 37.16
CA GLY A 339 0.68 3.76 38.53
C GLY A 339 1.99 4.22 39.17
N ALA A 340 3.10 4.20 38.41
CA ALA A 340 4.38 4.64 38.90
C ALA A 340 4.46 6.15 39.13
N MET A 341 3.78 6.92 38.23
CA MET A 341 3.77 8.39 38.30
C MET A 341 2.88 8.95 39.40
N TRP A 342 1.68 8.37 39.58
CA TRP A 342 0.63 8.91 40.46
C TRP A 342 0.33 8.06 41.68
N GLY A 343 0.96 6.89 41.81
CA GLY A 343 0.74 5.97 42.91
C GLY A 343 -0.60 5.21 42.84
N LEU A 344 -1.30 5.23 41.71
CA LEU A 344 -2.58 4.56 41.54
C LEU A 344 -2.38 3.09 41.13
N GLN A 345 -3.08 2.19 41.86
CA GLN A 345 -3.02 0.76 41.61
C GLN A 345 -4.09 0.33 40.62
N LEU A 346 -3.79 0.49 39.31
CA LEU A 346 -4.62 -0.04 38.23
C LEU A 346 -3.99 -1.33 37.67
N GLY A 347 -4.82 -2.34 37.38
CA GLY A 347 -4.38 -3.56 36.74
C GLY A 347 -3.89 -3.30 35.30
N PHE A 348 -3.01 -4.17 34.78
CA PHE A 348 -2.47 -4.05 33.41
C PHE A 348 -3.57 -3.87 32.36
N THR A 349 -4.60 -4.73 32.41
CA THR A 349 -5.72 -4.70 31.44
C THR A 349 -6.55 -3.43 31.52
N GLN A 350 -6.72 -2.86 32.73
CA GLN A 350 -7.43 -1.59 32.92
C GLN A 350 -6.65 -0.42 32.30
N ARG A 351 -5.32 -0.38 32.50
CA ARG A 351 -4.45 0.63 31.89
C ARG A 351 -4.46 0.56 30.37
N LEU A 352 -4.37 -0.67 29.81
CA LEU A 352 -4.42 -0.88 28.38
C LEU A 352 -5.79 -0.48 27.79
N PHE A 353 -6.88 -0.77 28.52
CA PHE A 353 -8.23 -0.37 28.11
C PHE A 353 -8.39 1.15 28.10
N ILE A 354 -7.89 1.85 29.13
CA ILE A 354 -7.91 3.32 29.17
C ILE A 354 -7.13 3.88 27.97
N ALA A 355 -5.92 3.37 27.70
CA ALA A 355 -5.13 3.81 26.56
C ALA A 355 -5.84 3.56 25.22
N PHE A 356 -6.47 2.39 25.05
CA PHE A 356 -7.28 2.04 23.87
C PHE A 356 -8.41 3.05 23.68
N PHE A 357 -9.17 3.33 24.73
CA PHE A 357 -10.29 4.25 24.68
C PHE A 357 -9.84 5.69 24.39
N VAL A 358 -8.79 6.17 25.06
CA VAL A 358 -8.21 7.50 24.81
C VAL A 358 -7.77 7.64 23.36
N THR A 359 -7.14 6.60 22.79
CA THR A 359 -6.74 6.62 21.38
C THR A 359 -7.95 6.75 20.45
N LEU A 360 -9.03 6.01 20.73
CA LEU A 360 -10.26 6.08 19.93
C LEU A 360 -10.96 7.44 20.04
N VAL A 361 -10.96 8.05 21.21
CA VAL A 361 -11.54 9.39 21.41
C VAL A 361 -10.73 10.45 20.67
N LEU A 362 -9.40 10.38 20.75
CA LEU A 362 -8.52 11.34 20.07
C LEU A 362 -8.47 11.12 18.56
N GLN A 363 -8.58 9.88 18.10
CA GLN A 363 -8.45 9.48 16.70
C GLN A 363 -9.42 8.35 16.36
N PRO A 364 -10.72 8.61 16.20
CA PRO A 364 -11.73 7.57 15.93
C PRO A 364 -11.42 6.75 14.66
N ILE A 365 -10.91 7.42 13.63
CA ILE A 365 -10.57 6.79 12.35
C ILE A 365 -9.41 5.79 12.47
N SER A 366 -8.61 5.85 13.55
CA SER A 366 -7.49 4.93 13.76
C SER A 366 -7.94 3.47 13.90
N ALA A 367 -9.17 3.23 14.38
CA ALA A 367 -9.77 1.89 14.45
C ALA A 367 -9.84 1.22 13.05
N SER A 368 -9.88 1.99 12.00
CA SER A 368 -9.87 1.48 10.63
C SER A 368 -8.47 1.10 10.15
N SER A 369 -7.40 1.43 10.88
CA SER A 369 -6.03 1.12 10.48
C SER A 369 -5.57 -0.24 11.01
N LEU A 370 -4.93 -1.04 10.14
CA LEU A 370 -4.31 -2.31 10.53
C LEU A 370 -3.30 -2.11 11.69
N GLY A 371 -2.51 -1.04 11.62
CA GLY A 371 -1.51 -0.73 12.64
C GLY A 371 -2.09 -0.46 14.03
N PHE A 372 -3.33 0.00 14.14
CA PHE A 372 -4.01 0.14 15.43
C PHE A 372 -4.21 -1.23 16.09
N TRP A 373 -4.79 -2.17 15.36
CA TRP A 373 -5.05 -3.52 15.86
C TRP A 373 -3.75 -4.27 16.18
N LEU A 374 -2.74 -4.18 15.31
CA LEU A 374 -1.44 -4.78 15.55
C LEU A 374 -0.79 -4.25 16.84
N SER A 375 -0.85 -2.94 17.10
CA SER A 375 -0.25 -2.35 18.30
C SER A 375 -0.92 -2.83 19.60
N TYR A 376 -2.25 -2.79 19.65
CA TYR A 376 -2.98 -3.20 20.87
C TYR A 376 -2.93 -4.71 21.10
N THR A 377 -3.01 -5.50 20.03
CA THR A 377 -2.86 -6.97 20.11
C THR A 377 -1.46 -7.37 20.58
N ALA A 378 -0.42 -6.70 20.09
CA ALA A 378 0.95 -6.99 20.51
C ALA A 378 1.18 -6.69 21.99
N VAL A 379 0.73 -5.53 22.46
CA VAL A 379 0.89 -5.17 23.88
C VAL A 379 0.07 -6.09 24.78
N LEU A 380 -1.14 -6.47 24.36
CA LEU A 380 -1.96 -7.44 25.07
C LEU A 380 -1.28 -8.81 25.14
N ALA A 381 -0.75 -9.32 24.03
CA ALA A 381 -0.03 -10.60 23.97
C ALA A 381 1.16 -10.63 24.95
N LEU A 382 2.02 -9.60 24.86
CA LEU A 382 3.17 -9.47 25.74
C LEU A 382 2.78 -9.38 27.22
N GLY A 383 1.76 -8.58 27.52
CA GLY A 383 1.27 -8.44 28.90
C GLY A 383 0.71 -9.74 29.47
N LEU A 384 -0.02 -10.52 28.65
CA LEU A 384 -0.54 -11.83 29.06
C LEU A 384 0.58 -12.83 29.33
N VAL A 385 1.60 -12.90 28.47
CA VAL A 385 2.76 -13.76 28.68
C VAL A 385 3.50 -13.36 29.97
N TRP A 386 3.74 -12.07 30.19
CA TRP A 386 4.48 -11.59 31.37
C TRP A 386 3.71 -11.82 32.68
N TYR A 387 2.41 -11.64 32.66
CA TYR A 387 1.55 -11.88 33.81
C TYR A 387 1.50 -13.37 34.21
N ARG A 388 1.62 -14.27 33.24
CA ARG A 388 1.46 -15.71 33.43
C ARG A 388 2.72 -16.47 33.76
N CYS A 389 3.87 -15.93 33.38
CA CYS A 389 5.18 -16.57 33.57
C CYS A 389 6.12 -15.70 34.41
N PRO A 390 5.75 -15.32 35.66
CA PRO A 390 6.65 -14.59 36.51
C PRO A 390 7.77 -15.54 36.94
N SER A 391 9.00 -15.35 36.46
CA SER A 391 10.14 -16.15 36.89
C SER A 391 11.37 -15.31 37.08
N GLN A 392 12.12 -15.58 38.16
CA GLN A 392 13.39 -14.95 38.46
C GLN A 392 14.59 -15.68 37.87
N GLN A 393 14.47 -16.94 37.47
CA GLN A 393 15.56 -17.75 36.94
C GLN A 393 15.89 -17.40 35.48
N TRP A 394 17.15 -17.28 35.12
CA TRP A 394 17.62 -16.78 33.81
C TRP A 394 17.14 -17.61 32.60
N TRP A 395 17.09 -18.94 32.74
CA TRP A 395 16.64 -19.85 31.66
C TRP A 395 15.13 -19.76 31.42
N TYR A 396 14.35 -19.50 32.48
CA TYR A 396 12.91 -19.17 32.31
C TYR A 396 12.69 -17.88 31.54
N ARG A 397 13.60 -16.91 31.64
CA ARG A 397 13.56 -15.70 30.82
C ARG A 397 13.71 -16.01 29.34
N GLY A 398 14.58 -16.95 28.95
CA GLY A 398 14.68 -17.46 27.58
C GLY A 398 13.36 -18.07 27.10
N MET A 399 12.72 -18.90 27.93
CA MET A 399 11.41 -19.49 27.65
C MET A 399 10.29 -18.44 27.57
N GLN A 400 10.36 -17.36 28.36
CA GLN A 400 9.42 -16.24 28.24
C GLN A 400 9.57 -15.50 26.92
N LEU A 401 10.77 -15.31 26.40
CA LEU A 401 10.99 -14.69 25.09
C LEU A 401 10.42 -15.57 23.96
N LEU A 402 10.62 -16.88 24.01
CA LEU A 402 10.02 -17.83 23.07
C LEU A 402 8.50 -17.82 23.14
N ALA A 403 7.94 -17.80 24.36
CA ALA A 403 6.50 -17.71 24.58
C ALA A 403 5.93 -16.37 24.07
N ALA A 404 6.64 -15.28 24.29
CA ALA A 404 6.26 -13.96 23.79
C ALA A 404 6.24 -13.94 22.25
N GLN A 405 7.30 -14.49 21.62
CA GLN A 405 7.35 -14.58 20.16
C GLN A 405 6.25 -15.48 19.59
N GLY A 406 6.00 -16.63 20.23
CA GLY A 406 4.88 -17.52 19.84
C GLY A 406 3.53 -16.85 19.99
N ALA A 407 3.28 -16.16 21.10
CA ALA A 407 2.03 -15.44 21.35
C ALA A 407 1.83 -14.30 20.35
N LEU A 408 2.87 -13.54 20.04
CA LEU A 408 2.84 -12.50 19.01
C LEU A 408 2.53 -13.10 17.64
N SER A 409 3.22 -14.18 17.25
CA SER A 409 2.99 -14.84 15.97
C SER A 409 1.55 -15.33 15.85
N LEU A 410 1.01 -15.98 16.86
CA LEU A 410 -0.36 -16.52 16.84
C LEU A 410 -1.43 -15.44 16.84
N LEU A 411 -1.28 -14.40 17.65
CA LEU A 411 -2.30 -13.35 17.76
C LEU A 411 -2.23 -12.32 16.62
N LEU A 412 -1.02 -12.05 16.08
CA LEU A 412 -0.87 -11.09 14.98
C LEU A 412 -1.13 -11.72 13.61
N LEU A 413 -0.91 -13.03 13.46
CA LEU A 413 -1.11 -13.74 12.18
C LEU A 413 -2.50 -13.51 11.58
N PRO A 414 -3.63 -13.66 12.31
CA PRO A 414 -4.95 -13.37 11.75
C PRO A 414 -5.09 -11.90 11.34
N VAL A 415 -4.57 -10.97 12.15
CA VAL A 415 -4.68 -9.54 11.89
C VAL A 415 -3.87 -9.14 10.65
N ILE A 416 -2.66 -9.68 10.50
CA ILE A 416 -1.80 -9.44 9.34
C ILE A 416 -2.41 -10.09 8.10
N GLY A 417 -2.77 -11.37 8.17
CA GLY A 417 -3.33 -12.12 7.05
C GLY A 417 -4.58 -11.49 6.47
N LEU A 418 -5.51 -11.07 7.32
CA LEU A 418 -6.73 -10.37 6.90
C LEU A 418 -6.47 -8.97 6.35
N GLY A 419 -5.44 -8.29 6.86
CA GLY A 419 -5.16 -6.90 6.48
C GLY A 419 -4.28 -6.75 5.25
N THR A 420 -3.35 -7.67 5.00
CA THR A 420 -2.37 -7.61 3.92
C THR A 420 -2.52 -8.72 2.90
N GLY A 421 -3.23 -9.78 3.22
CA GLY A 421 -3.29 -11.00 2.42
C GLY A 421 -2.02 -11.85 2.45
N TYR A 422 -0.94 -11.38 3.08
CA TYR A 422 0.37 -12.05 3.13
C TYR A 422 0.84 -12.27 4.56
N VAL A 423 1.55 -13.36 4.77
CA VAL A 423 2.21 -13.66 6.04
C VAL A 423 3.64 -14.14 5.76
N SER A 424 4.61 -13.57 6.48
CA SER A 424 5.99 -14.04 6.44
C SER A 424 6.14 -15.29 7.32
N LEU A 425 6.61 -16.39 6.74
CA LEU A 425 6.87 -17.64 7.45
C LEU A 425 8.22 -17.61 8.19
N VAL A 426 9.19 -16.91 7.62
CA VAL A 426 10.51 -16.73 8.25
C VAL A 426 10.50 -15.63 9.32
N GLY A 427 9.48 -14.74 9.31
CA GLY A 427 9.36 -13.58 10.19
C GLY A 427 9.52 -13.88 11.67
N PRO A 428 8.89 -14.89 12.25
CA PRO A 428 9.06 -15.24 13.67
C PRO A 428 10.52 -15.53 14.04
N LEU A 429 11.26 -16.26 13.20
CA LEU A 429 12.66 -16.59 13.41
C LEU A 429 13.58 -15.38 13.23
N VAL A 430 13.33 -14.61 12.17
CA VAL A 430 14.09 -13.38 11.88
C VAL A 430 13.91 -12.37 13.00
N ASN A 431 12.69 -12.17 13.48
CA ASN A 431 12.39 -11.23 14.56
C ASN A 431 13.01 -11.63 15.90
N MET A 432 13.20 -12.92 16.14
CA MET A 432 13.88 -13.40 17.35
C MET A 432 15.34 -12.95 17.42
N VAL A 433 16.00 -12.74 16.27
CA VAL A 433 17.37 -12.22 16.18
C VAL A 433 17.37 -10.70 16.02
N LEU A 434 16.57 -10.18 15.07
CA LEU A 434 16.63 -8.76 14.73
C LEU A 434 16.04 -7.84 15.79
N VAL A 435 14.96 -8.24 16.48
CA VAL A 435 14.36 -7.38 17.51
C VAL A 435 15.37 -7.07 18.63
N PRO A 436 16.10 -8.03 19.22
CA PRO A 436 17.16 -7.72 20.17
C PRO A 436 18.28 -6.86 19.57
N VAL A 437 18.75 -7.16 18.37
CA VAL A 437 19.83 -6.40 17.72
C VAL A 437 19.41 -4.95 17.48
N PHE A 438 18.23 -4.73 16.94
CA PHE A 438 17.70 -3.37 16.74
C PHE A 438 17.50 -2.65 18.07
N SER A 439 16.92 -3.32 19.06
CA SER A 439 16.54 -2.70 20.32
C SER A 439 17.74 -2.39 21.22
N LEU A 440 18.70 -3.32 21.33
CA LEU A 440 19.79 -3.20 22.31
C LEU A 440 21.06 -2.59 21.71
N LEU A 441 21.26 -2.70 20.41
CA LEU A 441 22.48 -2.25 19.75
C LEU A 441 22.22 -1.07 18.81
N LEU A 442 21.36 -1.26 17.80
CA LEU A 442 21.23 -0.27 16.72
C LEU A 442 20.56 1.03 17.18
N ILE A 443 19.44 0.96 17.86
CA ILE A 443 18.72 2.18 18.29
C ILE A 443 19.55 3.02 19.28
N PRO A 444 20.12 2.45 20.34
CA PRO A 444 21.01 3.23 21.22
C PRO A 444 22.22 3.81 20.48
N ALA A 445 22.85 3.03 19.58
CA ALA A 445 24.00 3.51 18.79
C ALA A 445 23.59 4.66 17.85
N LEU A 446 22.46 4.54 17.16
CA LEU A 446 21.96 5.59 16.25
C LEU A 446 21.59 6.87 17.00
N LEU A 447 20.99 6.75 18.20
CA LEU A 447 20.70 7.91 19.06
C LEU A 447 21.99 8.58 19.53
N LEU A 448 22.97 7.80 19.97
CA LEU A 448 24.27 8.29 20.39
C LEU A 448 24.98 9.03 19.25
N ILE A 449 25.00 8.46 18.05
CA ILE A 449 25.55 9.08 16.85
C ILE A 449 24.81 10.39 16.55
N SER A 450 23.46 10.41 16.65
CA SER A 450 22.68 11.62 16.37
C SER A 450 23.02 12.76 17.33
N VAL A 451 23.38 12.45 18.58
CA VAL A 451 23.87 13.44 19.56
C VAL A 451 25.31 13.85 19.29
N THR A 452 26.16 12.92 18.87
CA THR A 452 27.59 13.16 18.61
C THR A 452 27.91 13.66 17.21
N LEU A 453 26.91 13.81 16.34
CA LEU A 453 27.07 14.40 14.98
C LEU A 453 27.81 15.76 14.99
N MET A 454 27.79 16.45 16.12
CA MET A 454 28.53 17.69 16.32
C MET A 454 29.98 17.49 16.80
N LEU A 455 30.38 16.26 17.16
CA LEU A 455 31.71 15.90 17.70
C LEU A 455 32.39 14.92 16.72
N THR A 456 32.93 15.46 15.66
CA THR A 456 33.30 14.79 14.43
C THR A 456 34.17 13.52 14.43
N PRO A 457 35.25 13.33 15.23
CA PRO A 457 36.09 12.11 15.06
C PRO A 457 35.47 10.85 15.65
N LEU A 458 34.79 10.93 16.78
CA LEU A 458 34.21 9.79 17.48
C LEU A 458 32.97 9.25 16.74
N ALA A 459 32.16 10.16 16.18
CA ALA A 459 31.02 9.82 15.36
C ALA A 459 31.41 8.96 14.14
N GLN A 460 32.59 9.20 13.53
CA GLN A 460 33.05 8.46 12.34
C GLN A 460 33.26 6.98 12.60
N VAL A 461 33.83 6.62 13.73
CA VAL A 461 34.08 5.22 14.09
C VAL A 461 32.78 4.47 14.32
N PHE A 462 31.87 5.08 15.07
CA PHE A 462 30.53 4.50 15.32
C PHE A 462 29.71 4.36 14.04
N PHE A 463 29.79 5.33 13.14
CA PHE A 463 29.14 5.26 11.85
C PHE A 463 29.57 4.05 11.02
N ARG A 464 30.89 3.85 10.86
CA ARG A 464 31.40 2.70 10.10
C ARG A 464 30.98 1.38 10.71
N LEU A 465 31.01 1.27 12.04
CA LEU A 465 30.59 0.07 12.75
C LEU A 465 29.10 -0.23 12.48
N VAL A 466 28.24 0.78 12.60
CA VAL A 466 26.81 0.64 12.37
C VAL A 466 26.52 0.34 10.89
N ASP A 467 27.25 0.94 9.94
CA ASP A 467 27.11 0.65 8.52
C ASP A 467 27.46 -0.79 8.17
N VAL A 468 28.56 -1.31 8.72
CA VAL A 468 28.95 -2.73 8.54
C VAL A 468 27.88 -3.66 9.09
N VAL A 469 27.37 -3.39 10.30
CA VAL A 469 26.32 -4.20 10.92
C VAL A 469 25.03 -4.15 10.08
N LEU A 470 24.58 -2.96 9.67
CA LEU A 470 23.38 -2.79 8.87
C LEU A 470 23.51 -3.45 7.49
N SER A 471 24.67 -3.30 6.86
CA SER A 471 24.93 -3.92 5.55
C SER A 471 24.94 -5.44 5.65
N GLY A 472 25.57 -6.01 6.68
CA GLY A 472 25.56 -7.45 6.93
C GLY A 472 24.17 -8.00 7.20
N LEU A 473 23.39 -7.32 8.05
CA LEU A 473 21.99 -7.68 8.30
C LEU A 473 21.15 -7.59 7.03
N TRP A 474 21.37 -6.58 6.21
CA TRP A 474 20.66 -6.40 4.95
C TRP A 474 20.90 -7.55 3.98
N HIS A 475 22.17 -7.94 3.77
CA HIS A 475 22.52 -9.10 2.92
C HIS A 475 21.89 -10.40 3.44
N GLY A 476 21.85 -10.58 4.77
CA GLY A 476 21.15 -11.72 5.37
C GLY A 476 19.67 -11.74 5.05
N LEU A 477 19.00 -10.59 5.16
CA LEU A 477 17.57 -10.46 4.81
C LEU A 477 17.31 -10.72 3.33
N GLU A 478 18.12 -10.15 2.42
CA GLU A 478 18.00 -10.40 0.98
C GLU A 478 18.20 -11.89 0.63
N THR A 479 19.14 -12.57 1.29
CA THR A 479 19.36 -14.00 1.10
C THR A 479 18.14 -14.81 1.52
N LEU A 480 17.51 -14.47 2.64
CA LEU A 480 16.29 -15.13 3.11
C LEU A 480 15.10 -14.95 2.17
N THR A 481 15.02 -13.83 1.45
CA THR A 481 13.92 -13.61 0.48
C THR A 481 14.02 -14.51 -0.76
N ARG A 482 15.18 -15.07 -1.04
CA ARG A 482 15.37 -16.04 -2.14
C ARG A 482 14.73 -17.40 -1.85
N LEU A 483 14.37 -17.68 -0.59
CA LEU A 483 13.66 -18.89 -0.23
C LEU A 483 12.21 -18.79 -0.71
N THR A 484 11.78 -19.72 -1.54
CA THR A 484 10.43 -19.76 -2.13
C THR A 484 9.30 -19.79 -1.11
N TRP A 485 9.60 -20.26 0.09
CA TRP A 485 8.67 -20.34 1.22
C TRP A 485 8.81 -19.20 2.25
N SER A 486 9.56 -18.14 1.92
CA SER A 486 9.77 -17.01 2.85
C SER A 486 8.47 -16.32 3.26
N GLN A 487 7.50 -16.29 2.37
CA GLN A 487 6.16 -15.71 2.61
C GLN A 487 5.08 -16.58 1.97
N ALA A 488 3.88 -16.51 2.55
CA ALA A 488 2.70 -17.18 2.02
C ALA A 488 1.56 -16.19 1.83
N PHE A 489 0.84 -16.33 0.70
CA PHE A 489 -0.40 -15.63 0.49
C PHE A 489 -1.54 -16.37 1.21
N VAL A 490 -2.32 -15.64 1.99
CA VAL A 490 -3.39 -16.20 2.83
C VAL A 490 -4.75 -15.51 2.61
N GLY A 491 -4.83 -14.61 1.64
CA GLY A 491 -6.02 -13.80 1.38
C GLY A 491 -7.26 -14.60 0.98
N TRP A 492 -7.09 -15.85 0.53
CA TRP A 492 -8.18 -16.77 0.19
C TRP A 492 -8.78 -17.52 1.39
N ILE A 493 -8.13 -17.41 2.56
CA ILE A 493 -8.57 -18.16 3.76
C ILE A 493 -9.86 -17.55 4.28
N PRO A 494 -10.91 -18.37 4.52
CA PRO A 494 -12.16 -17.86 5.07
C PRO A 494 -11.98 -17.18 6.42
N LEU A 495 -12.68 -16.05 6.63
CA LEU A 495 -12.63 -15.28 7.85
C LEU A 495 -12.86 -16.12 9.12
N GLY A 496 -13.73 -17.15 9.05
CA GLY A 496 -14.00 -18.08 10.15
C GLY A 496 -12.76 -18.84 10.62
N VAL A 497 -11.83 -19.17 9.70
CA VAL A 497 -10.58 -19.85 10.06
C VAL A 497 -9.67 -18.95 10.86
N PHE A 498 -9.53 -17.67 10.46
CA PHE A 498 -8.79 -16.68 11.24
C PHE A 498 -9.41 -16.44 12.62
N GLY A 499 -10.74 -16.39 12.70
CA GLY A 499 -11.47 -16.32 13.96
C GLY A 499 -11.20 -17.51 14.86
N SER A 500 -11.20 -18.72 14.30
CA SER A 500 -10.89 -19.96 15.03
C SER A 500 -9.44 -19.97 15.56
N VAL A 501 -8.46 -19.54 14.75
CA VAL A 501 -7.06 -19.41 15.18
C VAL A 501 -6.93 -18.42 16.32
N LEU A 502 -7.62 -17.28 16.24
CA LEU A 502 -7.61 -16.28 17.30
C LEU A 502 -8.21 -16.82 18.60
N ILE A 503 -9.35 -17.51 18.53
CA ILE A 503 -10.01 -18.13 19.68
C ILE A 503 -9.10 -19.17 20.31
N VAL A 504 -8.54 -20.10 19.51
CA VAL A 504 -7.60 -21.13 19.99
C VAL A 504 -6.37 -20.47 20.63
N SER A 505 -5.82 -19.45 20.02
CA SER A 505 -4.69 -18.69 20.58
C SER A 505 -5.02 -18.07 21.93
N CYS A 506 -6.20 -17.48 22.06
CA CYS A 506 -6.68 -16.93 23.33
C CYS A 506 -6.88 -18.02 24.39
N ILE A 507 -7.46 -19.16 24.01
CA ILE A 507 -7.64 -20.31 24.91
C ILE A 507 -6.27 -20.84 25.33
N CYS A 508 -5.33 -21.02 24.40
CA CYS A 508 -3.96 -21.45 24.71
C CYS A 508 -3.26 -20.50 25.70
N LEU A 509 -3.41 -19.19 25.51
CA LEU A 509 -2.89 -18.20 26.47
C LEU A 509 -3.60 -18.26 27.83
N LEU A 510 -4.82 -18.80 27.91
CA LEU A 510 -5.58 -18.94 29.15
C LEU A 510 -5.22 -20.20 29.94
N ILE A 511 -4.66 -21.23 29.31
CA ILE A 511 -4.30 -22.50 29.96
C ILE A 511 -2.88 -22.40 30.54
N ARG A 512 -2.71 -22.68 31.83
CA ARG A 512 -1.44 -22.53 32.59
C ARG A 512 -0.63 -23.84 32.61
N ARG A 513 -0.10 -24.32 31.44
CA ARG A 513 0.78 -25.50 31.41
C ARG A 513 2.13 -25.17 30.78
N TRP A 514 3.20 -25.80 31.25
CA TRP A 514 4.61 -25.58 30.94
C TRP A 514 5.00 -25.77 29.45
N HIS A 515 4.33 -26.66 28.70
CA HIS A 515 4.71 -27.00 27.31
C HIS A 515 4.14 -26.04 26.23
N TRP A 516 3.36 -25.04 26.60
CA TRP A 516 2.64 -24.15 25.71
C TRP A 516 3.50 -23.19 24.88
N PRO A 517 4.68 -22.67 25.37
CA PRO A 517 5.53 -21.81 24.55
C PRO A 517 6.04 -22.47 23.29
N LEU A 518 6.42 -23.74 23.37
CA LEU A 518 6.90 -24.52 22.22
C LEU A 518 5.77 -24.81 21.24
N LEU A 519 4.59 -25.18 21.77
CA LEU A 519 3.40 -25.41 20.95
C LEU A 519 2.96 -24.13 20.23
N MET A 520 3.02 -22.98 20.90
CA MET A 520 2.71 -21.67 20.31
C MET A 520 3.67 -21.29 19.18
N LEU A 521 4.92 -21.69 19.26
CA LEU A 521 5.91 -21.45 18.19
C LEU A 521 5.65 -22.37 16.99
N LEU A 522 5.21 -23.61 17.21
CA LEU A 522 4.95 -24.59 16.17
C LEU A 522 3.58 -24.47 15.52
N MET A 523 2.58 -23.92 16.23
CA MET A 523 1.19 -23.79 15.71
C MET A 523 1.09 -22.99 14.40
N PRO A 524 1.79 -21.86 14.18
CA PRO A 524 1.79 -21.21 12.89
C PRO A 524 2.29 -22.11 11.77
N LEU A 525 3.34 -22.90 12.03
CA LEU A 525 3.92 -23.82 11.05
C LEU A 525 2.95 -24.96 10.71
N ILE A 526 2.32 -25.57 11.73
CA ILE A 526 1.29 -26.60 11.57
C ILE A 526 0.09 -26.02 10.81
N PHE A 527 -0.36 -24.83 11.17
CA PHE A 527 -1.45 -24.14 10.51
C PHE A 527 -1.16 -23.94 9.01
N PHE A 528 0.05 -23.48 8.65
CA PHE A 528 0.45 -23.29 7.27
C PHE A 528 0.60 -24.58 6.49
N THR A 529 1.12 -25.65 7.09
CA THR A 529 1.20 -26.95 6.41
C THR A 529 -0.20 -27.52 6.11
N LEU A 530 -1.12 -27.39 7.05
CA LEU A 530 -2.51 -27.77 6.84
C LEU A 530 -3.22 -26.91 5.79
N LEU A 531 -2.92 -25.61 5.73
CA LEU A 531 -3.52 -24.71 4.75
C LEU A 531 -2.95 -24.89 3.35
N LYS A 532 -1.66 -25.18 3.21
CA LYS A 532 -1.05 -25.45 1.90
C LYS A 532 -1.73 -26.63 1.18
N SER A 533 -2.22 -27.61 1.94
CA SER A 533 -3.00 -28.73 1.40
C SER A 533 -4.42 -28.33 0.94
N GLN A 534 -4.91 -27.15 1.31
CA GLN A 534 -6.24 -26.65 0.96
C GLN A 534 -6.19 -25.42 0.03
N SER A 535 -5.06 -25.17 -0.65
CA SER A 535 -4.95 -24.05 -1.57
C SER A 535 -6.08 -24.10 -2.63
N PRO A 536 -6.52 -22.95 -3.15
CA PRO A 536 -7.55 -22.90 -4.20
C PRO A 536 -7.19 -23.71 -5.44
N GLN A 537 -5.89 -23.93 -5.69
CA GLN A 537 -5.40 -24.85 -6.72
C GLN A 537 -5.95 -26.29 -6.57
N ALA A 538 -6.26 -26.72 -5.33
CA ALA A 538 -6.84 -28.05 -5.07
C ALA A 538 -8.38 -28.10 -5.18
N ARG A 539 -9.06 -26.98 -5.41
CA ARG A 539 -10.52 -26.88 -5.45
C ARG A 539 -11.11 -26.58 -6.82
N VAL A 540 -10.45 -26.92 -7.89
CA VAL A 540 -11.16 -27.16 -9.15
C VAL A 540 -12.01 -28.40 -8.86
N PRO A 541 -13.36 -28.33 -8.89
CA PRO A 541 -14.15 -29.52 -8.74
C PRO A 541 -13.71 -30.49 -9.85
N GLU A 542 -13.05 -31.56 -9.50
CA GLU A 542 -12.84 -32.68 -10.39
C GLU A 542 -14.22 -33.34 -10.65
N HIS A 543 -15.02 -32.67 -11.45
CA HIS A 543 -15.96 -33.38 -12.25
C HIS A 543 -15.17 -33.89 -13.47
N PRO A 544 -14.86 -35.20 -13.52
CA PRO A 544 -13.92 -35.78 -14.48
C PRO A 544 -14.37 -35.66 -15.95
N HIS A 545 -15.49 -35.01 -16.23
CA HIS A 545 -16.09 -34.92 -17.56
C HIS A 545 -16.46 -33.49 -18.03
N THR A 546 -16.21 -32.43 -17.24
CA THR A 546 -16.49 -31.06 -17.68
C THR A 546 -15.19 -30.28 -17.88
N GLN A 547 -15.00 -29.80 -19.08
CA GLN A 547 -13.85 -28.94 -19.41
C GLN A 547 -13.85 -27.67 -18.52
N PRO A 548 -12.67 -27.23 -17.98
CA PRO A 548 -12.62 -26.13 -17.05
C PRO A 548 -13.02 -24.81 -17.71
N PRO A 549 -13.82 -23.96 -17.03
CA PRO A 549 -14.20 -22.66 -17.57
C PRO A 549 -12.98 -21.78 -17.83
N VAL A 550 -13.10 -20.91 -18.84
CA VAL A 550 -12.08 -19.89 -19.14
C VAL A 550 -12.55 -18.55 -18.58
N PHE A 551 -11.67 -17.90 -17.83
CA PHE A 551 -11.92 -16.60 -17.23
C PHE A 551 -11.08 -15.53 -17.97
N ILE A 552 -11.72 -14.46 -18.39
CA ILE A 552 -11.05 -13.26 -18.89
C ILE A 552 -11.36 -12.13 -17.93
N THR A 553 -10.31 -11.56 -17.35
CA THR A 553 -10.43 -10.50 -16.35
C THR A 553 -9.77 -9.24 -16.86
N LEU A 554 -10.56 -8.20 -17.16
CA LEU A 554 -10.05 -6.86 -17.42
C LEU A 554 -9.89 -6.12 -16.10
N LEU A 555 -8.64 -5.89 -15.68
CA LEU A 555 -8.30 -5.26 -14.41
C LEU A 555 -8.51 -3.74 -14.46
N ASP A 556 -9.01 -3.13 -13.38
CA ASP A 556 -8.95 -1.67 -13.23
C ASP A 556 -7.52 -1.26 -12.87
N VAL A 557 -6.75 -0.94 -13.87
CA VAL A 557 -5.39 -0.37 -13.77
C VAL A 557 -5.40 1.15 -13.97
N GLY A 558 -6.57 1.79 -13.96
CA GLY A 558 -6.72 3.20 -14.29
C GLY A 558 -6.50 3.46 -15.77
N GLN A 559 -5.64 4.42 -16.12
CA GLN A 559 -5.24 4.64 -17.51
C GLN A 559 -4.16 3.63 -17.87
N GLY A 560 -4.39 2.84 -18.91
CA GLY A 560 -3.57 1.72 -19.39
C GLY A 560 -4.40 0.45 -19.54
N LEU A 561 -3.76 -0.64 -19.91
CA LEU A 561 -4.40 -1.93 -20.13
C LEU A 561 -3.72 -3.03 -19.32
N SER A 562 -4.52 -3.91 -18.75
CA SER A 562 -4.07 -5.21 -18.26
C SER A 562 -5.24 -6.20 -18.30
N LEU A 563 -5.04 -7.26 -19.04
CA LEU A 563 -6.03 -8.32 -19.24
C LEU A 563 -5.43 -9.67 -18.84
N TRP A 564 -6.11 -10.37 -17.97
CA TRP A 564 -5.68 -11.68 -17.48
C TRP A 564 -6.63 -12.76 -17.97
N VAL A 565 -6.09 -13.76 -18.69
CA VAL A 565 -6.79 -14.95 -19.19
C VAL A 565 -6.35 -16.14 -18.35
N ARG A 566 -7.31 -16.88 -17.80
CA ARG A 566 -7.05 -18.06 -16.94
C ARG A 566 -7.91 -19.23 -17.34
N GLN A 567 -7.29 -20.43 -17.37
CA GLN A 567 -7.97 -21.72 -17.52
C GLN A 567 -7.29 -22.77 -16.63
N GLY A 568 -7.99 -23.23 -15.59
CA GLY A 568 -7.37 -24.11 -14.60
C GLY A 568 -6.14 -23.45 -13.96
N GLU A 569 -4.97 -24.10 -14.12
CA GLU A 569 -3.67 -23.60 -13.63
C GLU A 569 -2.96 -22.71 -14.64
N HIS A 570 -3.41 -22.66 -15.89
CA HIS A 570 -2.79 -21.90 -16.95
C HIS A 570 -3.18 -20.42 -16.91
N ASN A 571 -2.19 -19.56 -17.15
CA ASN A 571 -2.33 -18.12 -17.00
C ASN A 571 -1.61 -17.36 -18.12
N MET A 572 -2.35 -16.46 -18.79
CA MET A 572 -1.78 -15.50 -19.74
C MET A 572 -2.13 -14.09 -19.27
N LEU A 573 -1.14 -13.22 -19.31
CA LEU A 573 -1.32 -11.79 -19.04
C LEU A 573 -1.01 -10.98 -20.29
N TYR A 574 -1.88 -10.06 -20.64
CA TYR A 574 -1.70 -9.12 -21.76
C TYR A 574 -1.65 -7.71 -21.19
N ASP A 575 -0.52 -7.04 -21.34
CA ASP A 575 -0.15 -5.74 -20.82
C ASP A 575 -0.14 -5.60 -19.28
N LEU A 576 0.56 -4.59 -18.77
CA LEU A 576 0.94 -4.45 -17.36
C LEU A 576 0.55 -3.11 -16.73
N GLY A 577 -0.25 -2.31 -17.44
CA GLY A 577 -0.60 -0.99 -16.97
C GLY A 577 0.60 -0.04 -16.82
N ASN A 578 0.37 1.07 -16.14
CA ASN A 578 1.30 2.19 -16.10
C ASN A 578 2.35 2.07 -14.99
N ARG A 579 3.54 2.63 -15.25
CA ARG A 579 4.54 2.98 -14.25
C ARG A 579 4.72 4.49 -14.22
N TYR A 580 4.59 5.08 -13.05
CA TYR A 580 4.69 6.52 -12.85
C TYR A 580 6.13 6.93 -12.49
N ALA A 581 6.49 8.19 -12.75
CA ALA A 581 7.79 8.75 -12.42
C ALA A 581 8.13 8.66 -10.91
N SER A 582 7.12 8.53 -10.06
CA SER A 582 7.28 8.29 -8.61
C SER A 582 7.83 6.90 -8.27
N GLY A 583 7.97 6.01 -9.25
CA GLY A 583 8.28 4.59 -9.04
C GLY A 583 7.05 3.72 -8.77
N PHE A 584 5.88 4.30 -8.51
CA PHE A 584 4.63 3.57 -8.37
C PHE A 584 4.26 2.89 -9.70
N ASN A 585 3.90 1.62 -9.66
CA ASN A 585 3.50 0.84 -10.83
C ASN A 585 2.28 -0.03 -10.52
N LEU A 586 1.54 -0.42 -11.54
CA LEU A 586 0.28 -1.15 -11.42
C LEU A 586 0.50 -2.66 -11.21
N VAL A 587 1.69 -3.17 -11.50
CA VAL A 587 2.05 -4.56 -11.20
C VAL A 587 2.03 -4.78 -9.69
N ASP A 588 2.74 -3.95 -8.93
CA ASP A 588 2.78 -4.05 -7.46
C ASP A 588 1.42 -3.70 -6.81
N ALA A 589 0.68 -2.75 -7.41
CA ALA A 589 -0.51 -2.20 -6.77
C ALA A 589 -1.79 -3.00 -7.07
N VAL A 590 -1.87 -3.67 -8.22
CA VAL A 590 -3.10 -4.31 -8.72
C VAL A 590 -2.85 -5.73 -9.20
N ILE A 591 -1.93 -5.91 -10.17
CA ILE A 591 -1.83 -7.17 -10.92
C ILE A 591 -1.37 -8.30 -10.03
N LEU A 592 -0.24 -8.15 -9.34
CA LEU A 592 0.29 -9.17 -8.44
C LEU A 592 -0.64 -9.50 -7.27
N PRO A 593 -1.21 -8.52 -6.55
CA PRO A 593 -2.19 -8.81 -5.52
C PRO A 593 -3.37 -9.64 -6.01
N GLU A 594 -3.91 -9.34 -7.19
CA GLU A 594 -5.03 -10.07 -7.77
C GLU A 594 -4.64 -11.50 -8.18
N MET A 595 -3.51 -11.67 -8.88
CA MET A 595 -3.01 -12.99 -9.28
C MET A 595 -2.71 -13.88 -8.09
N LEU A 596 -1.96 -13.35 -7.12
CA LEU A 596 -1.55 -14.09 -5.92
C LEU A 596 -2.74 -14.43 -5.03
N SER A 597 -3.80 -13.59 -5.02
CA SER A 597 -5.05 -13.89 -4.31
C SER A 597 -5.75 -15.15 -4.83
N GLN A 598 -5.47 -15.50 -6.06
CA GLN A 598 -6.02 -16.69 -6.72
C GLN A 598 -4.99 -17.82 -6.84
N GLY A 599 -3.88 -17.73 -6.10
CA GLY A 599 -2.85 -18.78 -6.02
C GLY A 599 -1.94 -18.84 -7.24
N VAL A 600 -1.90 -17.79 -8.07
CA VAL A 600 -1.08 -17.77 -9.30
C VAL A 600 0.28 -17.15 -8.98
N ASP A 601 1.32 -17.95 -9.04
CA ASP A 601 2.71 -17.59 -8.77
C ASP A 601 3.60 -17.64 -10.02
N GLN A 602 3.07 -18.10 -11.17
CA GLN A 602 3.75 -18.13 -12.45
C GLN A 602 2.81 -17.82 -13.61
N LEU A 603 3.37 -17.30 -14.70
CA LEU A 603 2.67 -17.04 -15.95
C LEU A 603 3.18 -17.98 -17.04
N ASP A 604 2.26 -18.61 -17.76
CA ASP A 604 2.62 -19.38 -18.96
C ASP A 604 2.97 -18.45 -20.12
N VAL A 605 2.20 -17.36 -20.28
CA VAL A 605 2.39 -16.39 -21.34
C VAL A 605 2.25 -14.96 -20.81
N LEU A 606 3.21 -14.10 -21.13
CA LEU A 606 3.11 -12.66 -20.98
C LEU A 606 3.23 -12.01 -22.35
N VAL A 607 2.27 -11.18 -22.70
CA VAL A 607 2.26 -10.41 -23.95
C VAL A 607 2.34 -8.93 -23.63
N ILE A 608 3.26 -8.21 -24.24
CA ILE A 608 3.30 -6.76 -24.26
C ILE A 608 2.87 -6.30 -25.65
N SER A 609 1.79 -5.55 -25.73
CA SER A 609 1.20 -5.11 -27.01
C SER A 609 2.11 -4.15 -27.76
N HIS A 610 2.60 -3.12 -27.08
CA HIS A 610 3.52 -2.11 -27.55
C HIS A 610 4.27 -1.45 -26.40
N TRP A 611 5.23 -0.55 -26.70
CA TRP A 611 6.17 -0.05 -25.70
C TRP A 611 5.71 1.16 -24.88
N ASP A 612 4.48 1.61 -25.00
CA ASP A 612 4.04 2.75 -24.21
C ASP A 612 3.96 2.41 -22.71
N MET A 613 4.14 3.44 -21.87
CA MET A 613 4.29 3.25 -20.43
C MET A 613 3.05 2.67 -19.76
N ASP A 614 1.89 2.93 -20.31
CA ASP A 614 0.62 2.45 -19.78
C ASP A 614 0.26 1.01 -20.21
N HIS A 615 1.16 0.38 -20.97
CA HIS A 615 1.11 -1.04 -21.36
C HIS A 615 2.32 -1.82 -20.86
N SER A 616 3.53 -1.31 -21.06
CA SER A 616 4.79 -1.99 -20.72
C SER A 616 5.42 -1.53 -19.42
N GLY A 617 4.81 -0.57 -18.69
CA GLY A 617 5.47 0.14 -17.60
C GLY A 617 5.91 -0.72 -16.43
N GLY A 618 5.24 -1.83 -16.18
CA GLY A 618 5.54 -2.76 -15.09
C GLY A 618 6.44 -3.94 -15.43
N LEU A 619 6.94 -4.06 -16.66
CA LEU A 619 7.61 -5.26 -17.17
C LEU A 619 8.76 -5.73 -16.27
N ASN A 620 9.74 -4.88 -15.98
CA ASN A 620 10.87 -5.23 -15.12
C ASN A 620 10.41 -5.62 -13.69
N THR A 621 9.36 -5.01 -13.19
CA THR A 621 8.83 -5.34 -11.85
C THR A 621 8.20 -6.73 -11.83
N LEU A 622 7.44 -7.07 -12.86
CA LEU A 622 6.82 -8.39 -12.96
C LEU A 622 7.88 -9.50 -13.10
N LEU A 623 8.83 -9.33 -14.00
CA LEU A 623 9.89 -10.31 -14.25
C LEU A 623 10.81 -10.56 -13.05
N GLN A 624 10.94 -9.60 -12.15
CA GLN A 624 11.66 -9.76 -10.89
C GLN A 624 10.88 -10.57 -9.83
N GLN A 625 9.56 -10.69 -9.98
CA GLN A 625 8.68 -11.24 -8.94
C GLN A 625 7.93 -12.49 -9.38
N GLN A 626 7.81 -12.71 -10.70
CA GLN A 626 7.06 -13.81 -11.27
C GLN A 626 7.90 -14.56 -12.29
N THR A 627 7.76 -15.88 -12.30
CA THR A 627 8.30 -16.72 -13.37
C THR A 627 7.40 -16.62 -14.59
N VAL A 628 7.98 -16.27 -15.74
CA VAL A 628 7.29 -16.22 -17.03
C VAL A 628 7.90 -17.30 -17.93
N LYS A 629 7.07 -18.23 -18.45
CA LYS A 629 7.53 -19.31 -19.33
C LYS A 629 7.73 -18.83 -20.77
N ARG A 630 6.85 -17.96 -21.28
CA ARG A 630 6.91 -17.40 -22.61
C ARG A 630 6.60 -15.90 -22.59
N LEU A 631 7.54 -15.09 -23.06
CA LEU A 631 7.43 -13.64 -23.12
C LEU A 631 7.33 -13.20 -24.59
N ILE A 632 6.23 -12.53 -24.93
CA ILE A 632 5.99 -11.98 -26.26
C ILE A 632 6.12 -10.47 -26.19
N LEU A 633 7.06 -9.93 -26.93
CA LEU A 633 7.34 -8.51 -26.98
C LEU A 633 6.87 -7.89 -28.30
N PRO A 634 6.65 -6.56 -28.33
CA PRO A 634 6.37 -5.85 -29.57
C PRO A 634 7.44 -6.13 -30.63
N THR A 635 7.04 -6.12 -31.89
CA THR A 635 7.95 -6.29 -33.04
C THR A 635 8.98 -5.17 -33.10
N GLU A 636 8.60 -3.94 -32.75
CA GLU A 636 9.51 -2.81 -32.63
C GLU A 636 10.53 -2.99 -31.51
N VAL A 637 11.82 -2.72 -31.79
CA VAL A 637 12.90 -2.82 -30.80
C VAL A 637 13.06 -1.51 -30.06
N LYS A 638 12.99 -1.55 -28.71
CA LYS A 638 13.38 -0.43 -27.85
C LYS A 638 14.56 -0.84 -26.95
N ALA A 639 15.77 -0.69 -27.47
CA ALA A 639 17.01 -1.13 -26.82
C ALA A 639 17.14 -0.72 -25.33
N THR A 640 16.67 0.45 -24.94
CA THR A 640 16.71 0.94 -23.55
C THR A 640 15.82 0.16 -22.60
N ARG A 641 14.79 -0.54 -23.09
CA ARG A 641 13.89 -1.35 -22.25
C ARG A 641 14.24 -2.83 -22.32
N GLU A 642 14.93 -3.25 -23.37
CA GLU A 642 15.32 -4.65 -23.57
C GLU A 642 16.64 -5.00 -22.91
N SER A 643 17.50 -4.04 -22.59
CA SER A 643 18.79 -4.26 -21.94
C SER A 643 18.69 -4.97 -20.57
N GLY A 644 17.53 -4.93 -19.92
CA GLY A 644 17.25 -5.66 -18.67
C GLY A 644 16.65 -7.06 -18.85
N LEU A 645 16.51 -7.55 -20.10
CA LEU A 645 15.82 -8.80 -20.41
C LEU A 645 16.76 -9.94 -20.80
N VAL A 646 18.07 -9.78 -20.58
CA VAL A 646 19.10 -10.77 -20.94
C VAL A 646 18.79 -12.15 -20.37
N ASP A 647 18.29 -12.21 -19.13
CA ASP A 647 17.95 -13.46 -18.44
C ASP A 647 16.73 -14.19 -19.05
N TYR A 648 16.01 -13.54 -19.96
CA TYR A 648 14.82 -14.09 -20.62
C TYR A 648 15.02 -14.38 -22.10
N ALA A 649 16.27 -14.30 -22.63
CA ALA A 649 16.56 -14.43 -24.05
C ALA A 649 15.95 -15.69 -24.67
N ASP A 650 16.07 -16.84 -24.00
CA ASP A 650 15.57 -18.14 -24.49
C ASP A 650 14.02 -18.28 -24.38
N LYS A 651 13.36 -17.42 -23.63
CA LYS A 651 11.90 -17.43 -23.41
C LYS A 651 11.17 -16.32 -24.14
N MET A 652 11.92 -15.48 -24.84
CA MET A 652 11.44 -14.27 -25.49
C MET A 652 11.19 -14.51 -26.97
N SER A 653 10.03 -14.08 -27.45
CA SER A 653 9.72 -14.00 -28.86
C SER A 653 9.15 -12.64 -29.23
N ARG A 654 9.21 -12.28 -30.49
CA ARG A 654 8.52 -11.11 -31.03
C ARG A 654 7.10 -11.47 -31.40
N CYS A 655 6.19 -10.51 -31.28
CA CYS A 655 4.89 -10.65 -31.90
C CYS A 655 5.04 -10.82 -33.37
N ALA A 656 4.53 -11.92 -33.90
CA ALA A 656 4.55 -12.26 -35.32
C ALA A 656 3.18 -12.78 -35.73
N SER A 657 2.78 -12.54 -36.97
CA SER A 657 1.50 -13.05 -37.45
C SER A 657 1.54 -14.58 -37.52
N THR A 658 0.59 -15.23 -36.88
CA THR A 658 0.54 -16.70 -36.76
C THR A 658 -0.77 -17.26 -37.30
N ALA A 659 -0.79 -18.54 -37.62
CA ALA A 659 -2.02 -19.31 -37.76
C ALA A 659 -2.67 -19.52 -36.38
N TRP A 660 -3.87 -20.07 -36.34
CA TRP A 660 -4.50 -20.51 -35.11
C TRP A 660 -3.66 -21.59 -34.42
N GLN A 661 -3.36 -21.39 -33.12
CA GLN A 661 -2.58 -22.29 -32.30
C GLN A 661 -3.28 -22.51 -30.97
N ASN A 662 -3.03 -23.63 -30.31
CA ASN A 662 -3.44 -23.81 -28.93
C ASN A 662 -2.65 -22.84 -28.06
N LEU A 663 -3.34 -22.11 -27.19
CA LEU A 663 -2.68 -21.20 -26.26
C LEU A 663 -1.84 -21.98 -25.26
N TRP A 664 -2.39 -23.10 -24.76
CA TRP A 664 -1.71 -24.04 -23.87
C TRP A 664 -1.28 -25.28 -24.63
N LEU A 665 -0.03 -25.71 -24.40
CA LEU A 665 0.55 -26.84 -25.12
C LEU A 665 -0.17 -28.19 -24.90
N ASP A 666 -0.87 -28.32 -23.76
CA ASP A 666 -1.42 -29.58 -23.29
C ASP A 666 -2.93 -29.77 -23.59
N ASN A 667 -3.63 -28.77 -24.13
CA ASN A 667 -5.07 -28.78 -24.28
C ASN A 667 -5.54 -28.72 -25.75
N ALA A 668 -6.15 -29.79 -26.19
CA ALA A 668 -6.73 -29.90 -27.52
C ALA A 668 -7.87 -28.88 -27.75
N ASN A 669 -7.62 -27.83 -28.53
CA ASN A 669 -8.61 -26.96 -29.18
C ASN A 669 -9.65 -26.23 -28.29
N ILE A 670 -9.44 -26.16 -26.99
CA ILE A 670 -10.37 -25.50 -26.07
C ILE A 670 -10.18 -23.98 -26.10
N LEU A 671 -8.93 -23.54 -26.08
CA LEU A 671 -8.53 -22.16 -26.13
C LEU A 671 -7.45 -22.00 -27.18
N MET A 672 -7.86 -21.52 -28.31
CA MET A 672 -6.96 -21.21 -29.43
C MET A 672 -6.71 -19.71 -29.49
N TRP A 673 -5.53 -19.35 -29.89
CA TRP A 673 -5.16 -17.98 -30.12
C TRP A 673 -4.48 -17.76 -31.45
N ARG A 674 -4.52 -16.53 -31.95
CA ARG A 674 -3.81 -16.07 -33.14
C ARG A 674 -3.24 -14.68 -32.83
N GLN A 675 -1.97 -14.50 -33.17
CA GLN A 675 -1.30 -13.21 -33.14
C GLN A 675 -1.35 -12.56 -34.51
N ILE A 676 -1.53 -11.25 -34.59
CA ILE A 676 -1.44 -10.42 -35.78
C ILE A 676 -0.49 -9.28 -35.47
N ALA A 677 0.68 -9.29 -36.08
CA ALA A 677 1.73 -8.30 -35.90
C ALA A 677 1.60 -7.22 -37.00
N LEU A 678 0.88 -6.16 -36.70
CA LEU A 678 0.65 -5.06 -37.63
C LEU A 678 1.92 -4.30 -38.00
N ALA A 679 2.98 -4.40 -37.22
CA ALA A 679 4.32 -3.88 -37.55
C ALA A 679 4.93 -4.54 -38.81
N GLU A 680 4.58 -5.79 -39.09
CA GLU A 680 5.01 -6.49 -40.33
C GLU A 680 4.47 -5.81 -41.59
N TYR A 681 3.44 -5.02 -41.47
CA TYR A 681 2.81 -4.24 -42.54
C TYR A 681 3.20 -2.76 -42.53
N GLY A 682 4.31 -2.42 -41.87
CA GLY A 682 4.89 -1.08 -41.86
C GLY A 682 4.21 -0.09 -40.92
N LEU A 683 3.40 -0.56 -39.95
CA LEU A 683 2.81 0.28 -38.90
C LEU A 683 3.77 0.44 -37.71
N SER A 684 3.68 1.53 -37.00
CA SER A 684 4.56 1.88 -35.89
C SER A 684 3.80 2.49 -34.71
N GLY A 685 4.42 2.52 -33.52
CA GLY A 685 3.84 3.08 -32.30
C GLY A 685 2.60 2.30 -31.86
N ASN A 686 1.51 2.99 -31.54
CA ASN A 686 0.23 2.40 -31.13
C ASN A 686 -0.32 1.45 -32.19
N ASP A 687 -0.24 1.85 -33.47
CA ASP A 687 -0.73 1.07 -34.60
C ASP A 687 0.06 -0.24 -34.84
N ALA A 688 1.25 -0.38 -34.24
CA ALA A 688 2.04 -1.60 -34.24
C ALA A 688 1.72 -2.56 -33.07
N SER A 689 0.64 -2.32 -32.33
CA SER A 689 0.22 -3.18 -31.22
C SER A 689 0.05 -4.63 -31.68
N CYS A 690 0.49 -5.57 -30.84
CA CYS A 690 0.27 -7.00 -31.04
C CYS A 690 -1.20 -7.34 -30.83
N VAL A 691 -1.96 -7.51 -31.89
CA VAL A 691 -3.38 -7.86 -31.83
C VAL A 691 -3.53 -9.36 -31.59
N ILE A 692 -4.43 -9.75 -30.70
CA ILE A 692 -4.71 -11.15 -30.38
C ILE A 692 -6.18 -11.46 -30.61
N LEU A 693 -6.43 -12.55 -31.30
CA LEU A 693 -7.73 -13.21 -31.38
C LEU A 693 -7.69 -14.47 -30.51
N LEU A 694 -8.66 -14.61 -29.63
CA LEU A 694 -8.89 -15.82 -28.85
C LEU A 694 -10.18 -16.50 -29.32
N ASN A 695 -10.12 -17.81 -29.53
CA ASN A 695 -11.31 -18.65 -29.72
C ASN A 695 -11.46 -19.55 -28.50
N ILE A 696 -12.56 -19.41 -27.80
CA ILE A 696 -12.85 -20.02 -26.51
C ILE A 696 -14.19 -20.76 -26.64
N TYR A 697 -14.17 -22.05 -26.73
CA TYR A 697 -15.38 -22.85 -26.90
C TYR A 697 -16.26 -22.37 -28.10
N GLY A 698 -15.62 -21.95 -29.20
CA GLY A 698 -16.32 -21.43 -30.37
C GLY A 698 -16.75 -19.97 -30.29
N ARG A 699 -16.47 -19.28 -29.18
CA ARG A 699 -16.68 -17.84 -28.99
C ARG A 699 -15.40 -17.08 -29.20
N GLN A 700 -15.49 -15.93 -29.86
CA GLN A 700 -14.30 -15.15 -30.21
C GLN A 700 -14.16 -13.88 -29.37
N VAL A 701 -12.93 -13.61 -28.94
CA VAL A 701 -12.53 -12.40 -28.21
C VAL A 701 -11.41 -11.71 -28.97
N LEU A 702 -11.58 -10.44 -29.27
CA LEU A 702 -10.57 -9.61 -29.93
C LEU A 702 -9.91 -8.67 -28.92
N ILE A 703 -8.59 -8.79 -28.78
CA ILE A 703 -7.74 -7.93 -27.96
C ILE A 703 -6.92 -7.08 -28.92
N ALA A 704 -7.29 -5.81 -29.03
CA ALA A 704 -6.78 -4.93 -30.08
C ALA A 704 -5.55 -4.10 -29.67
N GLY A 705 -5.21 -4.04 -28.37
CA GLY A 705 -4.19 -3.10 -27.89
C GLY A 705 -4.62 -1.65 -28.16
N ASP A 706 -3.68 -0.80 -28.57
CA ASP A 706 -3.94 0.63 -28.79
C ASP A 706 -3.99 1.03 -30.28
N ILE A 707 -4.43 0.09 -31.15
CA ILE A 707 -4.57 0.39 -32.58
C ILE A 707 -5.53 1.56 -32.81
N GLU A 708 -5.20 2.36 -33.81
CA GLU A 708 -5.99 3.50 -34.28
C GLU A 708 -6.61 3.22 -35.68
N ALA A 709 -7.30 4.18 -36.21
CA ALA A 709 -8.07 4.04 -37.45
C ALA A 709 -7.28 3.45 -38.65
N LYS A 710 -5.97 3.78 -38.77
CA LYS A 710 -5.11 3.27 -39.83
C LYS A 710 -4.86 1.77 -39.66
N ALA A 711 -4.57 1.34 -38.44
CA ALA A 711 -4.35 -0.07 -38.13
C ALA A 711 -5.64 -0.88 -38.19
N GLU A 712 -6.77 -0.29 -37.78
CA GLU A 712 -8.10 -0.89 -37.92
C GLU A 712 -8.44 -1.19 -39.41
N ALA A 713 -8.20 -0.21 -40.31
CA ALA A 713 -8.40 -0.38 -41.72
C ALA A 713 -7.51 -1.48 -42.31
N MET A 714 -6.21 -1.52 -41.91
CA MET A 714 -5.30 -2.58 -42.29
C MET A 714 -5.78 -3.95 -41.82
N LEU A 715 -6.19 -4.04 -40.55
CA LEU A 715 -6.69 -5.30 -39.97
C LEU A 715 -7.94 -5.81 -40.72
N VAL A 716 -8.85 -4.92 -41.10
CA VAL A 716 -10.03 -5.25 -41.93
C VAL A 716 -9.63 -5.75 -43.31
N ALA A 717 -8.64 -5.13 -43.96
CA ALA A 717 -8.14 -5.54 -45.28
C ALA A 717 -7.45 -6.91 -45.21
N LEU A 718 -6.57 -7.12 -44.23
CA LEU A 718 -5.87 -8.38 -44.01
C LEU A 718 -6.77 -9.59 -43.83
N VAL A 719 -7.91 -9.41 -43.19
CA VAL A 719 -8.89 -10.49 -43.00
C VAL A 719 -9.56 -10.90 -44.33
N GLY A 720 -9.68 -9.97 -45.28
CA GLY A 720 -10.13 -10.29 -46.65
C GLY A 720 -9.13 -11.13 -47.47
N GLU A 721 -7.83 -11.03 -47.13
CA GLU A 721 -6.76 -11.72 -47.82
C GLU A 721 -6.34 -13.06 -47.13
N LEU A 722 -6.54 -13.15 -45.83
CA LEU A 722 -6.21 -14.34 -45.04
C LEU A 722 -7.41 -15.30 -45.04
N ASP A 723 -7.40 -16.27 -45.98
CA ASP A 723 -8.38 -17.37 -45.99
C ASP A 723 -8.55 -17.97 -44.57
N SER A 724 -9.80 -17.98 -44.10
CA SER A 724 -10.23 -18.53 -42.80
C SER A 724 -10.21 -17.63 -41.56
N VAL A 725 -10.00 -16.30 -41.65
CA VAL A 725 -10.07 -15.43 -40.44
C VAL A 725 -11.33 -14.59 -40.47
N SER A 726 -12.15 -14.75 -39.46
CA SER A 726 -13.27 -13.83 -39.17
C SER A 726 -12.86 -12.90 -38.04
N LEU A 727 -13.12 -11.60 -38.17
CA LEU A 727 -13.02 -10.64 -37.05
C LEU A 727 -14.28 -10.62 -36.19
N VAL A 728 -15.36 -11.29 -36.61
CA VAL A 728 -16.59 -11.30 -35.81
C VAL A 728 -16.30 -11.86 -34.45
N SER A 729 -16.47 -11.04 -33.41
CA SER A 729 -16.07 -11.36 -32.04
C SER A 729 -17.19 -11.08 -31.07
N ASP A 730 -17.45 -12.01 -30.14
CA ASP A 730 -18.46 -11.83 -29.09
C ASP A 730 -18.05 -10.71 -28.12
N VAL A 731 -16.76 -10.61 -27.83
CA VAL A 731 -16.19 -9.61 -26.90
C VAL A 731 -15.03 -8.88 -27.59
N LEU A 732 -15.09 -7.55 -27.56
CA LEU A 732 -14.01 -6.66 -28.00
C LEU A 732 -13.39 -5.95 -26.80
N ILE A 733 -12.08 -6.06 -26.63
CA ILE A 733 -11.34 -5.14 -25.77
C ILE A 733 -11.11 -3.86 -26.58
N ALA A 734 -11.71 -2.76 -26.13
CA ALA A 734 -11.77 -1.51 -26.87
C ALA A 734 -10.38 -1.00 -27.28
N PRO A 735 -10.13 -0.74 -28.56
CA PRO A 735 -8.85 -0.20 -29.00
C PRO A 735 -8.58 1.15 -28.36
N HIS A 736 -7.33 1.40 -27.98
CA HIS A 736 -6.80 2.66 -27.45
C HIS A 736 -7.73 3.27 -26.40
N HIS A 737 -8.16 2.44 -25.45
CA HIS A 737 -9.01 2.81 -24.29
C HIS A 737 -10.33 3.52 -24.70
N GLY A 738 -10.81 3.32 -25.92
CA GLY A 738 -11.95 4.03 -26.48
C GLY A 738 -11.62 5.47 -26.92
N SER A 739 -10.38 5.74 -27.36
CA SER A 739 -9.95 7.03 -27.92
C SER A 739 -10.79 7.43 -29.13
N LYS A 740 -10.96 8.74 -29.34
CA LYS A 740 -11.63 9.28 -30.56
C LYS A 740 -10.97 8.87 -31.86
N THR A 741 -9.71 8.42 -31.85
CA THR A 741 -8.90 7.99 -33.00
C THR A 741 -9.10 6.53 -33.37
N SER A 742 -9.83 5.78 -32.59
CA SER A 742 -10.08 4.35 -32.78
C SER A 742 -11.57 4.02 -32.85
N SER A 743 -11.89 2.75 -33.02
CA SER A 743 -13.26 2.21 -33.09
C SER A 743 -14.05 2.81 -34.25
N THR A 744 -13.48 2.73 -35.45
CA THR A 744 -14.12 3.21 -36.69
C THR A 744 -15.39 2.40 -37.00
N ALA A 745 -16.32 3.00 -37.74
CA ALA A 745 -17.58 2.35 -38.08
C ALA A 745 -17.35 1.07 -38.92
N ASP A 746 -16.40 1.11 -39.86
CA ASP A 746 -16.07 -0.05 -40.72
C ASP A 746 -15.48 -1.20 -39.90
N PHE A 747 -14.59 -0.89 -38.96
CA PHE A 747 -14.05 -1.86 -38.04
C PHE A 747 -15.13 -2.51 -37.18
N LEU A 748 -16.01 -1.68 -36.52
CA LEU A 748 -17.12 -2.18 -35.71
C LEU A 748 -18.11 -3.00 -36.53
N ALA A 749 -18.39 -2.62 -37.78
CA ALA A 749 -19.27 -3.36 -38.70
C ALA A 749 -18.70 -4.75 -39.07
N LYS A 750 -17.37 -4.91 -39.05
CA LYS A 750 -16.69 -6.21 -39.31
C LYS A 750 -16.58 -7.05 -38.04
N VAL A 751 -16.29 -6.42 -36.89
CA VAL A 751 -16.12 -7.12 -35.62
C VAL A 751 -17.46 -7.52 -34.99
N ARG A 752 -18.48 -6.70 -35.08
CA ARG A 752 -19.86 -6.92 -34.57
C ARG A 752 -19.89 -7.39 -33.10
N PRO A 753 -19.23 -6.73 -32.17
CA PRO A 753 -19.10 -7.25 -30.83
C PRO A 753 -20.43 -7.16 -30.07
N SER A 754 -20.80 -8.23 -29.36
CA SER A 754 -21.91 -8.20 -28.41
C SER A 754 -21.56 -7.37 -27.16
N TYR A 755 -20.31 -7.46 -26.71
CA TYR A 755 -19.79 -6.69 -25.59
C TYR A 755 -18.50 -5.97 -25.96
N VAL A 756 -18.37 -4.72 -25.51
CA VAL A 756 -17.13 -3.94 -25.60
C VAL A 756 -16.65 -3.64 -24.18
N LEU A 757 -15.44 -4.11 -23.86
CA LEU A 757 -14.80 -3.87 -22.55
C LEU A 757 -13.74 -2.78 -22.70
N ILE A 758 -13.87 -1.72 -21.90
CA ILE A 758 -13.05 -0.53 -22.01
C ILE A 758 -12.18 -0.39 -20.76
N SER A 759 -10.86 -0.44 -20.92
CA SER A 759 -9.94 -0.09 -19.87
C SER A 759 -9.67 1.40 -19.89
N ALA A 760 -10.13 2.15 -18.91
CA ALA A 760 -9.91 3.60 -18.87
C ALA A 760 -9.92 4.12 -17.43
N GLY A 761 -9.10 5.13 -17.17
CA GLY A 761 -9.02 5.76 -15.86
C GLY A 761 -10.18 6.71 -15.59
N LYS A 762 -10.70 6.71 -14.36
CA LYS A 762 -11.72 7.69 -13.94
C LYS A 762 -11.13 9.10 -14.01
N ALA A 763 -11.86 10.02 -14.69
CA ALA A 763 -11.41 11.40 -14.89
C ALA A 763 -10.01 11.50 -15.55
N ASN A 764 -9.70 10.61 -16.48
CA ASN A 764 -8.44 10.66 -17.21
C ASN A 764 -8.34 11.94 -18.07
N PRO A 765 -7.12 12.47 -18.27
CA PRO A 765 -6.93 13.74 -18.98
C PRO A 765 -7.26 13.67 -20.48
N TYR A 766 -7.36 12.47 -21.03
CA TYR A 766 -7.62 12.22 -22.44
C TYR A 766 -9.11 12.20 -22.78
N GLY A 767 -9.97 12.09 -21.75
CA GLY A 767 -11.43 12.00 -21.92
C GLY A 767 -11.89 10.64 -22.44
N HIS A 768 -11.11 9.57 -22.19
CA HIS A 768 -11.49 8.21 -22.58
C HIS A 768 -12.48 7.58 -21.59
N PRO A 769 -13.44 6.76 -22.06
CA PRO A 769 -13.81 6.57 -23.47
C PRO A 769 -14.47 7.84 -24.03
N HIS A 770 -14.15 8.13 -25.29
CA HIS A 770 -14.76 9.28 -25.96
C HIS A 770 -16.24 9.01 -26.28
N LYS A 771 -17.07 10.06 -26.12
CA LYS A 771 -18.54 9.92 -26.33
C LYS A 771 -18.92 9.40 -27.71
N LYS A 772 -18.18 9.77 -28.75
CA LYS A 772 -18.37 9.26 -30.10
C LYS A 772 -18.32 7.73 -30.14
N ASN A 773 -17.33 7.12 -29.46
CA ASN A 773 -17.15 5.68 -29.48
C ASN A 773 -18.21 4.95 -28.65
N THR A 774 -18.55 5.47 -27.47
CA THR A 774 -19.64 4.88 -26.67
C THR A 774 -20.99 4.95 -27.40
N GLN A 775 -21.22 6.00 -28.18
CA GLN A 775 -22.38 6.08 -29.08
C GLN A 775 -22.28 5.09 -30.23
N ALA A 776 -21.09 4.97 -30.85
CA ALA A 776 -20.87 4.00 -31.94
C ALA A 776 -21.11 2.56 -31.47
N TYR A 777 -20.63 2.17 -30.29
CA TYR A 777 -20.88 0.85 -29.73
C TYR A 777 -22.38 0.59 -29.56
N TRP A 778 -23.12 1.58 -29.01
CA TRP A 778 -24.58 1.48 -28.88
C TRP A 778 -25.29 1.34 -30.24
N TRP A 779 -24.88 2.14 -31.25
CA TRP A 779 -25.44 2.08 -32.61
C TRP A 779 -25.22 0.72 -33.28
N HIS A 780 -24.09 0.06 -32.98
CA HIS A 780 -23.79 -1.29 -33.45
C HIS A 780 -24.42 -2.41 -32.61
N GLY A 781 -25.30 -2.08 -31.65
CA GLY A 781 -26.00 -3.04 -30.80
C GLY A 781 -25.12 -3.65 -29.69
N SER A 782 -23.93 -3.10 -29.41
CA SER A 782 -23.02 -3.62 -28.41
C SER A 782 -23.34 -3.10 -27.01
N HIS A 783 -23.32 -3.96 -26.02
CA HIS A 783 -23.22 -3.56 -24.61
C HIS A 783 -21.79 -3.19 -24.29
N TRP A 784 -21.56 -2.14 -23.49
CA TRP A 784 -20.21 -1.78 -23.10
C TRP A 784 -20.07 -1.54 -21.61
N TYR A 785 -18.91 -1.95 -21.07
CA TYR A 785 -18.50 -1.70 -19.70
C TYR A 785 -17.17 -0.95 -19.69
N ASN A 786 -16.95 -0.14 -18.62
CA ASN A 786 -15.74 0.67 -18.47
C ASN A 786 -15.20 0.50 -17.06
N THR A 787 -13.92 0.14 -16.92
CA THR A 787 -13.26 -0.07 -15.63
C THR A 787 -13.32 1.17 -14.72
N ALA A 788 -13.32 2.38 -15.28
CA ALA A 788 -13.47 3.62 -14.49
C ALA A 788 -14.79 3.72 -13.72
N ARG A 789 -15.86 3.08 -14.20
CA ARG A 789 -17.21 3.12 -13.62
C ARG A 789 -17.57 1.81 -12.93
N HIS A 790 -17.22 0.69 -13.54
CA HIS A 790 -17.68 -0.61 -13.14
C HIS A 790 -16.58 -1.42 -12.41
N GLY A 791 -15.37 -0.87 -12.27
CA GLY A 791 -14.22 -1.60 -11.71
C GLY A 791 -13.74 -2.71 -12.62
N GLN A 792 -13.14 -3.74 -12.03
CA GLN A 792 -12.75 -4.97 -12.72
C GLN A 792 -13.93 -5.59 -13.46
N ILE A 793 -13.69 -6.10 -14.67
CA ILE A 793 -14.73 -6.76 -15.48
C ILE A 793 -14.30 -8.19 -15.73
N LEU A 794 -15.12 -9.14 -15.33
CA LEU A 794 -14.90 -10.57 -15.50
C LEU A 794 -15.81 -11.12 -16.58
N VAL A 795 -15.24 -11.85 -17.54
CA VAL A 795 -15.98 -12.66 -18.51
C VAL A 795 -15.69 -14.13 -18.24
N VAL A 796 -16.72 -14.95 -18.10
CA VAL A 796 -16.62 -16.38 -17.83
C VAL A 796 -17.18 -17.12 -19.01
N PHE A 797 -16.37 -17.95 -19.65
CA PHE A 797 -16.76 -18.86 -20.74
C PHE A 797 -16.87 -20.28 -20.21
N THR A 798 -17.95 -20.94 -20.53
CA THR A 798 -18.22 -22.33 -20.12
C THR A 798 -18.16 -23.28 -21.31
N ALA A 799 -17.94 -24.55 -21.05
CA ALA A 799 -17.75 -25.59 -22.08
C ALA A 799 -18.94 -25.75 -23.05
N ASN A 800 -20.12 -25.32 -22.66
CA ASN A 800 -21.32 -25.33 -23.55
C ASN A 800 -21.38 -24.14 -24.53
N GLY A 801 -20.33 -23.28 -24.56
CA GLY A 801 -20.26 -22.11 -25.41
C GLY A 801 -21.05 -20.90 -24.87
N GLU A 802 -21.58 -20.96 -23.66
CA GLU A 802 -22.19 -19.81 -22.99
C GLU A 802 -21.10 -18.93 -22.37
N TYR A 803 -21.38 -17.61 -22.32
CA TYR A 803 -20.51 -16.68 -21.58
C TYR A 803 -21.30 -15.64 -20.83
N LYS A 804 -20.72 -15.16 -19.72
CA LYS A 804 -21.34 -14.13 -18.86
C LYS A 804 -20.34 -13.04 -18.55
N VAL A 805 -20.74 -11.79 -18.72
CA VAL A 805 -19.97 -10.60 -18.35
C VAL A 805 -20.42 -10.08 -16.99
N ARG A 806 -19.50 -9.93 -16.05
CA ARG A 806 -19.76 -9.51 -14.67
C ARG A 806 -18.84 -8.36 -14.29
N PRO A 807 -19.35 -7.13 -14.21
CA PRO A 807 -18.57 -6.04 -13.61
C PRO A 807 -18.48 -6.21 -12.10
N TYR A 808 -17.42 -5.70 -11.49
CA TYR A 808 -17.21 -5.71 -10.04
C TYR A 808 -18.17 -4.77 -9.31
N LEU A 809 -18.42 -3.61 -9.91
CA LEU A 809 -19.44 -2.65 -9.46
C LEU A 809 -20.62 -2.69 -10.44
N PRO A 810 -21.85 -2.59 -9.95
CA PRO A 810 -23.07 -2.59 -10.80
C PRO A 810 -23.18 -1.39 -11.71
#